data_2a87ba1c8c93446ec47ffa83170c20c6
#
_entry.id   2a87ba1c8c93446ec47ffa83170c20c6
#
_cell.length_a   1.000
_cell.length_b   1.000
_cell.length_c   1.000
_cell.angle_alpha   90.00
_cell.angle_beta   90.00
_cell.angle_gamma   90.00
#
_symmetry.space_group_name_H-M   'P 1'
#
loop_
_entity.id
_entity.type
_entity.pdbx_description
1 polymer ?
#
loop_
_entity_poly.entity_id
_entity_poly.type
_entity_poly.pdbx_seq_one_letter_code
_entity_poly.pdbx_strand_id
1 'polypeptide(L)'
;MSAEPAHPNVIPFRPEPAEVKAAEQAVIGAALLDPVQIPALAAQLGGPGAFYHPAHETIWRAITRMAGGERPVDPLLLTGVLRAQGDLGRIGGPGYLHTCIEATPTAANGDYYAEIVRAAAERRRINTATSRLAHMAGDGQADLDDVRAAALAALADLATGETWLDPVPLGSHGTLPTFPVHALPTWVGAYVEAVAEFTQTPPDMAATMGLAALSTAAGGRVGVEIRPGWREQSNLYLVCAMPPASRKSDVFASMVAPVYRVEDELRAETRARIIEAETAKETALAEVDALMARARKNPDLDRAHLVAEIAGARMLADEIVVPPSPRLTLSGDITPETVTHQLGVHRCLAALSPEGDLFDSIVGRYSSKPNLGVFLQAHKGERLQADRITREQPTVDKPALTIGVTPQPAVLQELGAAPGARDRGLLARFLYSLPPSNLGWRKIRTTPVPEQVAGAYDLRLTELLRALVALDEPVTVRMTAAADLAVEKLQEKFEVQLRPDEPLAHIKDWAGKLVGHIARIAVLLHLADRTGGDWRAPVEAATVDRAAEIAEYYTAHTLAVFDLIAADPATEDAHALLQWLRRPKKDGTHRTHIKAHDAVASSRRFKKVADVEPALALLEQHGWLRTDQPPAGGQRGRAPAVTFRVHPAVSTPTDGAEAP
;
A
#
# COMPACT_ATOMS: atom_id res chain seq x y z
N MET A 1 -29.09 39.00 -6.24
CA MET A 1 -28.22 38.32 -5.24
C MET A 1 -29.16 37.55 -4.34
N SER A 2 -29.44 36.32 -4.70
CA SER A 2 -30.30 35.42 -3.92
C SER A 2 -29.39 34.54 -3.07
N ALA A 3 -29.54 34.62 -1.76
CA ALA A 3 -28.85 33.77 -0.82
C ALA A 3 -29.39 32.34 -0.93
N GLU A 4 -28.50 31.35 -1.20
CA GLU A 4 -28.82 29.95 -1.09
C GLU A 4 -29.23 29.63 0.36
N PRO A 5 -30.23 28.78 0.58
CA PRO A 5 -30.58 28.34 1.94
C PRO A 5 -29.50 27.39 2.47
N ALA A 6 -28.91 27.76 3.59
CA ALA A 6 -28.00 26.90 4.34
C ALA A 6 -28.69 25.58 4.69
N HIS A 7 -28.04 24.45 4.39
CA HIS A 7 -28.49 23.11 4.83
C HIS A 7 -28.56 23.04 6.36
N PRO A 8 -29.70 22.67 6.95
CA PRO A 8 -29.92 22.80 8.40
C PRO A 8 -29.21 21.75 9.27
N ASN A 9 -28.38 20.86 8.73
CA ASN A 9 -27.83 19.71 9.47
C ASN A 9 -26.30 19.62 9.52
N VAL A 10 -25.56 20.67 9.20
CA VAL A 10 -24.12 20.70 9.43
C VAL A 10 -23.86 21.52 10.69
N ILE A 11 -23.64 20.85 11.83
CA ILE A 11 -23.14 21.51 13.03
C ILE A 11 -21.68 21.88 12.70
N PRO A 12 -21.33 23.18 12.64
CA PRO A 12 -19.97 23.56 12.31
C PRO A 12 -19.02 23.07 13.40
N PHE A 13 -17.93 22.39 13.00
CA PHE A 13 -16.81 22.09 13.89
C PHE A 13 -16.35 23.40 14.53
N ARG A 14 -16.51 23.51 15.85
CA ARG A 14 -15.95 24.62 16.63
C ARG A 14 -14.61 24.14 17.19
N PRO A 15 -13.48 24.73 16.76
CA PRO A 15 -12.20 24.42 17.36
C PRO A 15 -12.25 24.74 18.87
N GLU A 16 -11.58 23.91 19.66
CA GLU A 16 -11.48 24.09 21.10
C GLU A 16 -10.93 25.50 21.40
N PRO A 17 -11.48 26.25 22.35
CA PRO A 17 -10.97 27.58 22.68
C PRO A 17 -9.49 27.54 23.06
N ALA A 18 -8.70 28.53 22.63
CA ALA A 18 -7.28 28.63 22.95
C ALA A 18 -6.98 28.56 24.46
N GLU A 19 -7.95 29.01 25.26
CA GLU A 19 -7.93 28.94 26.73
C GLU A 19 -7.89 27.51 27.26
N VAL A 20 -8.61 26.56 26.63
CA VAL A 20 -8.61 25.14 27.04
C VAL A 20 -7.24 24.52 26.75
N LYS A 21 -6.65 24.80 25.59
CA LYS A 21 -5.31 24.31 25.26
C LYS A 21 -4.27 24.85 26.25
N ALA A 22 -4.36 26.12 26.61
CA ALA A 22 -3.48 26.74 27.60
C ALA A 22 -3.67 26.09 28.98
N ALA A 23 -4.92 25.80 29.38
CA ALA A 23 -5.21 25.10 30.63
C ALA A 23 -4.65 23.66 30.65
N GLU A 24 -4.75 22.93 29.53
CA GLU A 24 -4.15 21.60 29.39
C GLU A 24 -2.63 21.64 29.55
N GLN A 25 -1.97 22.59 28.92
CA GLN A 25 -0.52 22.82 29.09
C GLN A 25 -0.19 23.16 30.53
N ALA A 26 -0.99 24.03 31.17
CA ALA A 26 -0.77 24.44 32.55
C ALA A 26 -0.96 23.30 33.56
N VAL A 27 -1.90 22.37 33.33
CA VAL A 27 -2.04 21.14 34.16
C VAL A 27 -0.79 20.28 34.07
N ILE A 28 -0.28 20.05 32.86
CA ILE A 28 0.94 19.25 32.64
C ILE A 28 2.12 19.95 33.32
N GLY A 29 2.26 21.26 33.13
CA GLY A 29 3.34 22.03 33.73
C GLY A 29 3.26 22.08 35.27
N ALA A 30 2.06 22.20 35.84
CA ALA A 30 1.86 22.12 37.29
C ALA A 30 2.29 20.76 37.85
N ALA A 31 1.95 19.67 37.18
CA ALA A 31 2.36 18.31 37.55
C ALA A 31 3.88 18.09 37.46
N LEU A 32 4.57 18.76 36.51
CA LEU A 32 6.02 18.69 36.37
C LEU A 32 6.77 19.60 37.37
N LEU A 33 6.17 20.73 37.77
CA LEU A 33 6.73 21.66 38.76
C LEU A 33 6.52 21.17 40.18
N ASP A 34 5.36 20.54 40.47
CA ASP A 34 5.03 19.99 41.76
C ASP A 34 4.36 18.60 41.64
N PRO A 35 5.17 17.54 41.57
CA PRO A 35 4.68 16.17 41.43
C PRO A 35 3.78 15.67 42.55
N VAL A 36 3.77 16.31 43.74
CA VAL A 36 2.93 15.94 44.86
C VAL A 36 1.44 16.11 44.52
N GLN A 37 1.11 17.02 43.61
CA GLN A 37 -0.27 17.27 43.19
C GLN A 37 -0.81 16.24 42.18
N ILE A 38 0.02 15.41 41.57
CA ILE A 38 -0.37 14.49 40.51
C ILE A 38 -1.58 13.59 40.92
N PRO A 39 -1.64 12.96 42.12
CA PRO A 39 -2.77 12.15 42.50
C PRO A 39 -4.08 12.93 42.59
N ALA A 40 -4.04 14.16 43.11
CA ALA A 40 -5.21 15.03 43.21
C ALA A 40 -5.71 15.48 41.84
N LEU A 41 -4.80 15.94 40.99
CA LEU A 41 -5.09 16.33 39.59
C LEU A 41 -5.66 15.15 38.78
N ALA A 42 -5.10 13.96 38.95
CA ALA A 42 -5.57 12.75 38.27
C ALA A 42 -6.99 12.36 38.72
N ALA A 43 -7.28 12.45 40.00
CA ALA A 43 -8.62 12.20 40.52
C ALA A 43 -9.62 13.23 39.99
N GLN A 44 -9.25 14.51 39.92
CA GLN A 44 -10.12 15.58 39.45
C GLN A 44 -10.40 15.49 37.94
N LEU A 45 -9.43 15.13 37.14
CA LEU A 45 -9.55 14.97 35.67
C LEU A 45 -10.30 13.69 35.28
N GLY A 46 -10.31 12.67 36.14
CA GLY A 46 -10.98 11.38 35.89
C GLY A 46 -10.24 10.49 34.85
N GLY A 47 -9.13 10.95 34.30
CA GLY A 47 -8.25 10.17 33.39
C GLY A 47 -7.64 10.97 32.24
N PRO A 48 -6.74 10.33 31.47
CA PRO A 48 -6.05 10.98 30.35
C PRO A 48 -6.98 11.49 29.24
N GLY A 49 -8.13 10.84 29.03
CA GLY A 49 -9.15 11.23 28.04
C GLY A 49 -9.83 12.59 28.30
N ALA A 50 -9.56 13.23 29.44
CA ALA A 50 -10.00 14.60 29.70
C ALA A 50 -9.29 15.62 28.78
N PHE A 51 -8.10 15.31 28.29
CA PHE A 51 -7.36 16.18 27.39
C PHE A 51 -7.89 16.09 25.95
N TYR A 52 -8.02 17.23 25.31
CA TYR A 52 -8.40 17.32 23.89
C TYR A 52 -7.21 17.09 22.98
N HIS A 53 -6.04 17.62 23.37
CA HIS A 53 -4.85 17.53 22.53
C HIS A 53 -4.16 16.17 22.70
N PRO A 54 -3.97 15.37 21.63
CA PRO A 54 -3.39 14.03 21.74
C PRO A 54 -2.00 13.97 22.37
N ALA A 55 -1.19 15.02 22.16
CA ALA A 55 0.12 15.14 22.82
C ALA A 55 -0.02 15.29 24.34
N HIS A 56 -0.98 16.09 24.80
CA HIS A 56 -1.22 16.31 26.24
C HIS A 56 -1.74 15.05 26.92
N GLU A 57 -2.64 14.34 26.28
CA GLU A 57 -3.13 13.03 26.74
C GLU A 57 -1.97 12.04 26.88
N THR A 58 -1.09 11.96 25.89
CA THR A 58 0.09 11.08 25.89
C THR A 58 1.04 11.44 27.03
N ILE A 59 1.33 12.73 27.19
CA ILE A 59 2.20 13.23 28.28
C ILE A 59 1.56 12.90 29.65
N TRP A 60 0.26 13.19 29.82
CA TRP A 60 -0.43 12.95 31.07
C TRP A 60 -0.47 11.47 31.44
N ARG A 61 -0.69 10.59 30.48
CA ARG A 61 -0.65 9.14 30.66
C ARG A 61 0.75 8.67 31.13
N ALA A 62 1.81 9.24 30.58
CA ALA A 62 3.17 8.93 31.02
C ALA A 62 3.44 9.46 32.45
N ILE A 63 3.01 10.68 32.79
CA ILE A 63 3.13 11.29 34.12
C ILE A 63 2.42 10.41 35.17
N THR A 64 1.17 10.08 34.95
CA THR A 64 0.37 9.29 35.91
C THR A 64 0.93 7.87 36.09
N ARG A 65 1.44 7.26 35.02
CA ARG A 65 2.11 5.95 35.10
C ARG A 65 3.40 6.00 35.91
N MET A 66 4.21 7.04 35.73
CA MET A 66 5.43 7.25 36.51
C MET A 66 5.12 7.44 37.99
N ALA A 67 4.14 8.30 38.31
CA ALA A 67 3.71 8.57 39.68
C ALA A 67 3.15 7.32 40.37
N GLY A 68 2.38 6.49 39.65
CA GLY A 68 1.85 5.22 40.19
C GLY A 68 2.91 4.13 40.41
N GLY A 69 4.07 4.24 39.79
CA GLY A 69 5.20 3.32 39.95
C GLY A 69 6.28 3.78 40.92
N GLU A 70 5.96 4.74 41.80
CA GLU A 70 6.91 5.35 42.78
C GLU A 70 8.19 5.94 42.15
N ARG A 71 8.13 6.28 40.85
CA ARG A 71 9.26 6.92 40.15
C ARG A 71 9.16 8.43 40.25
N PRO A 72 10.27 9.15 40.47
CA PRO A 72 10.25 10.60 40.42
C PRO A 72 9.72 11.08 39.05
N VAL A 73 8.84 12.08 39.09
CA VAL A 73 8.32 12.71 37.88
C VAL A 73 9.04 14.04 37.69
N ASP A 74 9.92 14.10 36.71
CA ASP A 74 10.58 15.29 36.27
C ASP A 74 10.71 15.33 34.72
N PRO A 75 10.95 16.50 34.11
CA PRO A 75 10.99 16.63 32.64
C PRO A 75 12.04 15.75 31.96
N LEU A 76 13.18 15.48 32.62
CA LEU A 76 14.28 14.70 32.05
C LEU A 76 13.93 13.21 32.03
N LEU A 77 13.45 12.69 33.15
CA LEU A 77 13.03 11.29 33.27
C LEU A 77 11.80 11.02 32.39
N LEU A 78 10.83 11.94 32.34
CA LEU A 78 9.67 11.84 31.46
C LEU A 78 10.07 11.82 30.00
N THR A 79 11.05 12.64 29.58
CA THR A 79 11.61 12.60 28.23
C THR A 79 12.20 11.21 27.92
N GLY A 80 12.91 10.61 28.87
CA GLY A 80 13.46 9.26 28.75
C GLY A 80 12.37 8.21 28.55
N VAL A 81 11.30 8.27 29.33
CA VAL A 81 10.14 7.37 29.24
C VAL A 81 9.43 7.51 27.89
N LEU A 82 9.12 8.74 27.48
CA LEU A 82 8.45 9.02 26.19
C LEU A 82 9.32 8.60 24.99
N ARG A 83 10.65 8.74 25.10
CA ARG A 83 11.58 8.24 24.08
C ARG A 83 11.56 6.72 23.99
N ALA A 84 11.58 6.03 25.13
CA ALA A 84 11.54 4.57 25.18
C ALA A 84 10.21 4.01 24.64
N GLN A 85 9.12 4.77 24.73
CA GLN A 85 7.81 4.44 24.20
C GLN A 85 7.62 4.82 22.72
N GLY A 86 8.56 5.54 22.12
CA GLY A 86 8.44 6.04 20.75
C GLY A 86 7.54 7.27 20.59
N ASP A 87 7.04 7.84 21.69
CA ASP A 87 6.06 8.93 21.67
C ASP A 87 6.69 10.33 21.69
N LEU A 88 8.00 10.43 21.92
CA LEU A 88 8.68 11.72 22.04
C LEU A 88 8.54 12.60 20.79
N GLY A 89 8.57 12.01 19.60
CA GLY A 89 8.35 12.72 18.34
C GLY A 89 6.90 13.20 18.17
N ARG A 90 5.95 12.42 18.63
CA ARG A 90 4.51 12.72 18.54
C ARG A 90 4.07 13.88 19.42
N ILE A 91 4.73 14.07 20.55
CA ILE A 91 4.44 15.19 21.44
C ILE A 91 5.15 16.51 21.06
N GLY A 92 5.95 16.53 19.98
CA GLY A 92 6.72 17.70 19.57
C GLY A 92 8.15 17.79 20.14
N GLY A 93 8.68 16.67 20.67
CA GLY A 93 10.03 16.58 21.21
C GLY A 93 10.16 17.07 22.66
N PRO A 94 11.38 17.02 23.23
CA PRO A 94 11.62 17.38 24.63
C PRO A 94 11.33 18.87 24.91
N GLY A 95 11.45 19.76 23.91
CA GLY A 95 11.14 21.19 24.05
C GLY A 95 9.67 21.45 24.40
N TYR A 96 8.75 20.58 24.00
CA TYR A 96 7.34 20.76 24.28
C TYR A 96 6.99 20.64 25.78
N LEU A 97 7.73 19.81 26.53
CA LEU A 97 7.57 19.73 27.99
C LEU A 97 7.96 21.05 28.66
N HIS A 98 8.99 21.73 28.17
CA HIS A 98 9.37 23.07 28.64
C HIS A 98 8.28 24.09 28.29
N THR A 99 7.67 24.00 27.09
CA THR A 99 6.55 24.87 26.72
C THR A 99 5.38 24.70 27.68
N CYS A 100 5.08 23.48 28.14
CA CYS A 100 4.04 23.25 29.14
C CYS A 100 4.41 23.87 30.50
N ILE A 101 5.68 23.79 30.92
CA ILE A 101 6.15 24.41 32.17
C ILE A 101 6.05 25.92 32.07
N GLU A 102 6.51 26.52 30.96
CA GLU A 102 6.46 27.98 30.73
C GLU A 102 5.02 28.50 30.65
N ALA A 103 4.08 27.69 30.14
CA ALA A 103 2.65 28.02 30.11
C ALA A 103 1.98 27.99 31.49
N THR A 104 2.72 27.58 32.57
CA THR A 104 2.18 27.43 33.93
C THR A 104 2.67 28.58 34.80
N PRO A 105 1.86 29.60 35.07
CA PRO A 105 2.27 30.75 35.88
C PRO A 105 2.62 30.35 37.33
N THR A 106 1.93 29.37 37.89
CA THR A 106 2.20 28.79 39.22
C THR A 106 1.61 27.38 39.31
N ALA A 107 2.38 26.47 39.91
CA ALA A 107 1.88 25.11 40.17
C ALA A 107 0.72 25.09 41.17
N ALA A 108 0.63 26.07 42.06
CA ALA A 108 -0.44 26.16 43.05
C ALA A 108 -1.87 26.27 42.47
N ASN A 109 -1.98 26.67 41.19
CA ASN A 109 -3.26 26.79 40.50
C ASN A 109 -3.61 25.52 39.67
N GLY A 110 -2.91 24.41 39.86
CA GLY A 110 -3.12 23.15 39.12
C GLY A 110 -4.57 22.69 39.16
N ASP A 111 -5.21 22.75 40.32
CA ASP A 111 -6.60 22.38 40.51
C ASP A 111 -7.56 23.22 39.67
N TYR A 112 -7.34 24.53 39.59
CA TYR A 112 -8.15 25.42 38.76
C TYR A 112 -8.03 25.10 37.25
N TYR A 113 -6.82 24.84 36.79
CA TYR A 113 -6.61 24.45 35.40
C TYR A 113 -7.22 23.09 35.10
N ALA A 114 -7.12 22.13 36.03
CA ALA A 114 -7.76 20.81 35.90
C ALA A 114 -9.31 20.93 35.86
N GLU A 115 -9.91 21.87 36.57
CA GLU A 115 -11.35 22.14 36.50
C GLU A 115 -11.76 22.64 35.11
N ILE A 116 -11.00 23.55 34.50
CA ILE A 116 -11.25 24.04 33.14
C ILE A 116 -11.18 22.87 32.13
N VAL A 117 -10.14 22.03 32.20
CA VAL A 117 -9.95 20.87 31.34
C VAL A 117 -11.11 19.87 31.52
N ARG A 118 -11.48 19.55 32.75
CA ARG A 118 -12.59 18.66 33.08
C ARG A 118 -13.93 19.19 32.55
N ALA A 119 -14.22 20.50 32.76
CA ALA A 119 -15.44 21.11 32.24
C ALA A 119 -15.50 21.11 30.70
N ALA A 120 -14.38 21.33 30.04
CA ALA A 120 -14.29 21.24 28.59
C ALA A 120 -14.51 19.79 28.09
N ALA A 121 -13.91 18.81 28.77
CA ALA A 121 -14.11 17.39 28.47
C ALA A 121 -15.59 16.98 28.61
N GLU A 122 -16.26 17.43 29.68
CA GLU A 122 -17.68 17.14 29.89
C GLU A 122 -18.56 17.77 28.81
N ARG A 123 -18.28 19.01 28.42
CA ARG A 123 -18.99 19.65 27.30
C ARG A 123 -18.78 18.91 25.98
N ARG A 124 -17.56 18.39 25.68
CA ARG A 124 -17.31 17.58 24.51
C ARG A 124 -18.14 16.29 24.52
N ARG A 125 -18.20 15.61 25.68
CA ARG A 125 -19.05 14.40 25.86
C ARG A 125 -20.50 14.70 25.52
N ILE A 126 -21.05 15.76 26.11
CA ILE A 126 -22.44 16.16 25.88
C ILE A 126 -22.68 16.50 24.42
N ASN A 127 -21.78 17.27 23.79
CA ASN A 127 -21.90 17.64 22.38
C ASN A 127 -21.84 16.41 21.47
N THR A 128 -20.95 15.45 21.75
CA THR A 128 -20.83 14.21 20.96
C THR A 128 -22.09 13.37 21.06
N ALA A 129 -22.60 13.17 22.29
CA ALA A 129 -23.85 12.45 22.51
C ALA A 129 -25.05 13.12 21.82
N THR A 130 -25.15 14.44 21.93
CA THR A 130 -26.22 15.23 21.28
C THR A 130 -26.13 15.17 19.75
N SER A 131 -24.93 15.30 19.18
CA SER A 131 -24.72 15.24 17.72
C SER A 131 -25.08 13.86 17.18
N ARG A 132 -24.71 12.79 17.88
CA ARG A 132 -25.08 11.42 17.50
C ARG A 132 -26.59 11.21 17.51
N LEU A 133 -27.26 11.66 18.58
CA LEU A 133 -28.72 11.57 18.70
C LEU A 133 -29.42 12.41 17.61
N ALA A 134 -28.92 13.60 17.33
CA ALA A 134 -29.47 14.45 16.25
C ALA A 134 -29.31 13.80 14.86
N HIS A 135 -28.19 13.14 14.63
CA HIS A 135 -27.96 12.41 13.38
C HIS A 135 -28.91 11.22 13.24
N MET A 136 -29.05 10.38 14.30
CA MET A 136 -29.99 9.26 14.30
C MET A 136 -31.44 9.70 14.16
N ALA A 137 -31.84 10.78 14.84
CA ALA A 137 -33.20 11.33 14.73
C ALA A 137 -33.49 11.99 13.38
N GLY A 138 -32.47 12.47 12.68
CA GLY A 138 -32.56 13.04 11.33
C GLY A 138 -32.57 11.99 10.22
N ASP A 139 -32.23 10.76 10.50
CA ASP A 139 -32.31 9.65 9.54
C ASP A 139 -33.77 9.15 9.46
N GLY A 140 -34.46 9.51 8.41
CA GLY A 140 -35.86 9.12 8.19
C GLY A 140 -36.10 7.62 7.99
N GLN A 141 -35.04 6.79 7.97
CA GLN A 141 -35.09 5.33 7.89
C GLN A 141 -34.83 4.66 9.26
N ALA A 142 -34.36 5.42 10.26
CA ALA A 142 -34.05 4.88 11.58
C ALA A 142 -35.35 4.52 12.35
N ASP A 143 -35.34 3.36 13.01
CA ASP A 143 -36.45 2.95 13.88
C ASP A 143 -36.54 3.89 15.09
N LEU A 144 -37.75 4.38 15.38
CA LEU A 144 -38.00 5.29 16.49
C LEU A 144 -37.70 4.67 17.85
N ASP A 145 -37.85 3.36 17.98
CA ASP A 145 -37.58 2.66 19.25
C ASP A 145 -36.05 2.52 19.45
N ASP A 146 -35.27 2.36 18.39
CA ASP A 146 -33.80 2.38 18.42
C ASP A 146 -33.30 3.78 18.79
N VAL A 147 -33.88 4.85 18.23
CA VAL A 147 -33.52 6.24 18.55
C VAL A 147 -33.83 6.53 20.02
N ARG A 148 -34.98 6.06 20.55
CA ARG A 148 -35.35 6.21 21.98
C ARG A 148 -34.40 5.44 22.88
N ALA A 149 -34.06 4.19 22.52
CA ALA A 149 -33.14 3.37 23.29
C ALA A 149 -31.75 4.02 23.36
N ALA A 150 -31.26 4.56 22.24
CA ALA A 150 -29.99 5.30 22.16
C ALA A 150 -30.02 6.57 23.01
N ALA A 151 -31.14 7.31 23.04
CA ALA A 151 -31.29 8.51 23.85
C ALA A 151 -31.28 8.19 25.36
N LEU A 152 -31.98 7.14 25.78
CA LEU A 152 -31.98 6.69 27.16
C LEU A 152 -30.61 6.19 27.61
N ALA A 153 -29.91 5.43 26.74
CA ALA A 153 -28.55 4.97 26.99
C ALA A 153 -27.57 6.14 27.14
N ALA A 154 -27.65 7.15 26.26
CA ALA A 154 -26.81 8.34 26.33
C ALA A 154 -27.05 9.17 27.59
N LEU A 155 -28.31 9.30 28.04
CA LEU A 155 -28.66 9.98 29.29
C LEU A 155 -28.16 9.22 30.52
N ALA A 156 -28.32 7.91 30.56
CA ALA A 156 -27.80 7.05 31.62
C ALA A 156 -26.26 7.16 31.72
N ASP A 157 -25.61 7.18 30.62
CA ASP A 157 -24.16 7.27 30.45
C ASP A 157 -23.62 8.63 30.93
N LEU A 158 -24.30 9.72 30.60
CA LEU A 158 -24.00 11.05 31.15
C LEU A 158 -24.24 11.17 32.65
N ALA A 159 -25.18 10.39 33.19
CA ALA A 159 -25.53 10.43 34.63
C ALA A 159 -24.57 9.59 35.51
N THR A 160 -24.01 8.49 34.98
CA THR A 160 -23.21 7.56 35.79
C THR A 160 -21.70 7.85 35.75
N GLY A 161 -21.22 8.67 34.81
CA GLY A 161 -19.80 8.99 34.66
C GLY A 161 -18.92 7.81 34.19
N GLU A 162 -19.49 6.62 33.96
CA GLU A 162 -18.81 5.41 33.51
C GLU A 162 -18.93 5.21 32.01
N THR A 163 -18.59 6.21 31.20
CA THR A 163 -18.75 6.12 29.74
C THR A 163 -17.60 5.37 29.08
N TRP A 164 -17.96 4.40 28.25
CA TRP A 164 -17.12 3.96 27.18
C TRP A 164 -17.22 5.01 26.04
N LEU A 165 -16.11 5.65 25.71
CA LEU A 165 -16.02 6.41 24.46
C LEU A 165 -16.03 5.41 23.30
N ASP A 166 -16.63 5.77 22.17
CA ASP A 166 -16.60 4.90 21.00
C ASP A 166 -15.13 4.51 20.70
N PRO A 167 -14.83 3.21 20.56
CA PRO A 167 -13.46 2.77 20.39
C PRO A 167 -12.95 3.25 19.05
N VAL A 168 -11.73 3.76 19.04
CA VAL A 168 -11.05 4.11 17.80
C VAL A 168 -10.74 2.82 17.04
N PRO A 169 -11.18 2.68 15.78
CA PRO A 169 -10.83 1.52 14.99
C PRO A 169 -9.31 1.32 14.96
N LEU A 170 -8.86 0.07 15.11
CA LEU A 170 -7.46 -0.30 14.90
C LEU A 170 -7.16 -0.17 13.41
N GLY A 171 -6.70 0.99 12.94
CA GLY A 171 -6.38 1.17 11.54
C GLY A 171 -7.43 0.54 10.60
N SER A 172 -8.73 0.80 10.84
CA SER A 172 -9.76 0.24 10.00
C SER A 172 -9.68 0.94 8.66
N HIS A 173 -9.10 0.28 7.68
CA HIS A 173 -9.55 0.53 6.34
C HIS A 173 -11.04 0.19 6.34
N GLY A 174 -11.90 1.17 6.09
CA GLY A 174 -13.28 0.90 5.70
C GLY A 174 -13.27 -0.21 4.63
N THR A 175 -14.37 -0.86 4.36
CA THR A 175 -14.46 -1.84 3.27
C THR A 175 -13.75 -1.29 2.04
N LEU A 176 -12.61 -1.90 1.68
CA LEU A 176 -11.86 -1.47 0.50
C LEU A 176 -12.75 -1.63 -0.73
N PRO A 177 -12.73 -0.68 -1.68
CA PRO A 177 -13.53 -0.80 -2.90
C PRO A 177 -13.12 -2.02 -3.70
N THR A 178 -14.07 -2.67 -4.36
CA THR A 178 -13.80 -3.71 -5.35
C THR A 178 -13.32 -3.06 -6.65
N PHE A 179 -12.52 -3.80 -7.43
CA PHE A 179 -12.02 -3.28 -8.70
C PHE A 179 -13.17 -2.91 -9.65
N PRO A 180 -13.16 -1.71 -10.28
CA PRO A 180 -14.20 -1.26 -11.20
C PRO A 180 -14.07 -1.96 -12.56
N VAL A 181 -14.54 -3.20 -12.66
CA VAL A 181 -14.38 -4.06 -13.86
C VAL A 181 -14.99 -3.43 -15.11
N HIS A 182 -16.08 -2.66 -14.95
CA HIS A 182 -16.73 -1.93 -16.04
C HIS A 182 -15.85 -0.85 -16.67
N ALA A 183 -14.83 -0.37 -15.97
CA ALA A 183 -13.86 0.58 -16.50
C ALA A 183 -12.83 -0.09 -17.45
N LEU A 184 -12.72 -1.42 -17.44
CA LEU A 184 -11.88 -2.16 -18.38
C LEU A 184 -12.50 -2.22 -19.78
N PRO A 185 -11.71 -2.45 -20.84
CA PRO A 185 -12.24 -2.83 -22.15
C PRO A 185 -13.17 -4.04 -22.03
N THR A 186 -14.28 -4.03 -22.77
CA THR A 186 -15.36 -5.04 -22.61
C THR A 186 -14.87 -6.48 -22.64
N TRP A 187 -13.93 -6.81 -23.55
CA TRP A 187 -13.38 -8.15 -23.67
C TRP A 187 -12.46 -8.55 -22.52
N VAL A 188 -11.78 -7.57 -21.88
CA VAL A 188 -10.98 -7.79 -20.68
C VAL A 188 -11.89 -7.96 -19.47
N GLY A 189 -12.85 -7.06 -19.29
CA GLY A 189 -13.80 -7.09 -18.17
C GLY A 189 -14.61 -8.38 -18.14
N ALA A 190 -15.17 -8.81 -19.27
CA ALA A 190 -15.91 -10.05 -19.37
C ALA A 190 -15.06 -11.28 -18.96
N TYR A 191 -13.79 -11.31 -19.35
CA TYR A 191 -12.90 -12.41 -18.96
C TYR A 191 -12.52 -12.36 -17.49
N VAL A 192 -12.27 -11.16 -16.95
CA VAL A 192 -12.01 -10.93 -15.52
C VAL A 192 -13.15 -11.45 -14.66
N GLU A 193 -14.40 -11.11 -14.99
CA GLU A 193 -15.59 -11.59 -14.27
C GLU A 193 -15.74 -13.11 -14.36
N ALA A 194 -15.55 -13.67 -15.55
CA ALA A 194 -15.66 -15.12 -15.77
C ALA A 194 -14.58 -15.91 -15.01
N VAL A 195 -13.33 -15.42 -14.98
CA VAL A 195 -12.24 -16.04 -14.22
C VAL A 195 -12.48 -15.90 -12.72
N ALA A 196 -12.95 -14.75 -12.25
CA ALA A 196 -13.26 -14.52 -10.83
C ALA A 196 -14.37 -15.44 -10.33
N GLU A 197 -15.47 -15.59 -11.10
CA GLU A 197 -16.57 -16.54 -10.78
C GLU A 197 -16.08 -17.99 -10.81
N PHE A 198 -15.31 -18.39 -11.81
CA PHE A 198 -14.79 -19.75 -11.91
C PHE A 198 -13.84 -20.10 -10.76
N THR A 199 -12.93 -19.22 -10.44
CA THR A 199 -11.92 -19.44 -9.39
C THR A 199 -12.42 -19.07 -8.00
N GLN A 200 -13.58 -18.40 -7.89
CA GLN A 200 -14.12 -17.86 -6.62
C GLN A 200 -13.11 -16.95 -5.91
N THR A 201 -12.46 -16.11 -6.69
CA THR A 201 -11.54 -15.06 -6.20
C THR A 201 -12.19 -13.69 -6.40
N PRO A 202 -11.75 -12.65 -5.67
CA PRO A 202 -12.11 -11.28 -6.01
C PRO A 202 -11.69 -10.96 -7.45
N PRO A 203 -12.49 -10.17 -8.21
CA PRO A 203 -12.16 -9.79 -9.59
C PRO A 203 -10.87 -8.95 -9.67
N ASP A 204 -10.51 -8.31 -8.59
CA ASP A 204 -9.33 -7.45 -8.40
C ASP A 204 -8.04 -8.09 -8.88
N MET A 205 -7.85 -9.37 -8.55
CA MET A 205 -6.65 -10.09 -8.96
C MET A 205 -6.59 -10.31 -10.46
N ALA A 206 -7.69 -10.79 -11.06
CA ALA A 206 -7.78 -11.02 -12.50
C ALA A 206 -7.64 -9.68 -13.25
N ALA A 207 -8.27 -8.60 -12.78
CA ALA A 207 -8.19 -7.27 -13.36
C ALA A 207 -6.75 -6.72 -13.30
N THR A 208 -6.08 -6.84 -12.15
CA THR A 208 -4.69 -6.39 -11.98
C THR A 208 -3.74 -7.16 -12.91
N MET A 209 -3.90 -8.48 -13.05
CA MET A 209 -3.10 -9.28 -13.99
C MET A 209 -3.48 -9.03 -15.45
N GLY A 210 -4.72 -8.69 -15.76
CA GLY A 210 -5.15 -8.23 -17.08
C GLY A 210 -4.44 -6.93 -17.48
N LEU A 211 -4.34 -5.96 -16.58
CA LEU A 211 -3.56 -4.74 -16.80
C LEU A 211 -2.06 -5.05 -16.96
N ALA A 212 -1.52 -6.01 -16.22
CA ALA A 212 -0.12 -6.44 -16.39
C ALA A 212 0.12 -7.06 -17.77
N ALA A 213 -0.82 -7.86 -18.28
CA ALA A 213 -0.74 -8.44 -19.63
C ALA A 213 -0.81 -7.35 -20.73
N LEU A 214 -1.71 -6.38 -20.61
CA LEU A 214 -1.78 -5.22 -21.50
C LEU A 214 -0.49 -4.37 -21.43
N SER A 215 0.01 -4.15 -20.23
CA SER A 215 1.27 -3.44 -19.99
C SER A 215 2.48 -4.20 -20.56
N THR A 216 2.46 -5.54 -20.58
CA THR A 216 3.50 -6.36 -21.23
C THR A 216 3.49 -6.16 -22.73
N ALA A 217 2.32 -6.03 -23.35
CA ALA A 217 2.20 -5.77 -24.77
C ALA A 217 2.72 -4.37 -25.16
N ALA A 218 2.34 -3.35 -24.40
CA ALA A 218 2.54 -1.94 -24.74
C ALA A 218 3.81 -1.31 -24.14
N GLY A 219 4.27 -1.81 -22.98
CA GLY A 219 5.34 -1.21 -22.18
C GLY A 219 6.61 -0.92 -22.97
N GLY A 220 6.97 0.36 -23.06
CA GLY A 220 8.13 0.83 -23.83
C GLY A 220 7.99 0.80 -25.35
N ARG A 221 6.93 0.23 -25.90
CA ARG A 221 6.60 0.21 -27.33
C ARG A 221 5.65 1.34 -27.71
N VAL A 222 4.71 1.63 -26.84
CA VAL A 222 3.79 2.75 -27.00
C VAL A 222 3.86 3.63 -25.76
N GLY A 223 3.95 4.93 -25.95
CA GLY A 223 3.84 5.95 -24.92
C GLY A 223 2.67 6.89 -25.20
N VAL A 224 2.33 7.71 -24.24
CA VAL A 224 1.32 8.76 -24.40
C VAL A 224 1.93 10.14 -24.18
N GLU A 225 1.61 11.09 -25.05
CA GLU A 225 1.89 12.51 -24.88
C GLU A 225 0.61 13.19 -24.40
N ILE A 226 0.62 13.62 -23.14
CA ILE A 226 -0.51 14.32 -22.52
C ILE A 226 -0.63 15.71 -23.12
N ARG A 227 0.47 16.45 -23.07
CA ARG A 227 0.67 17.77 -23.67
C ARG A 227 2.12 17.96 -24.07
N PRO A 228 2.47 18.95 -24.90
CA PRO A 228 3.85 19.20 -25.29
C PRO A 228 4.79 19.27 -24.09
N GLY A 229 5.82 18.43 -24.09
CA GLY A 229 6.81 18.36 -23.03
C GLY A 229 6.48 17.38 -21.90
N TRP A 230 5.27 16.78 -21.86
CA TRP A 230 4.92 15.75 -20.89
C TRP A 230 4.49 14.45 -21.56
N ARG A 231 5.35 13.45 -21.42
CA ARG A 231 5.15 12.12 -21.98
C ARG A 231 5.27 11.06 -20.89
N GLU A 232 4.40 10.07 -20.93
CA GLU A 232 4.45 8.89 -20.10
C GLU A 232 4.62 7.62 -20.94
N GLN A 233 5.31 6.63 -20.39
CA GLN A 233 5.35 5.28 -20.96
C GLN A 233 4.07 4.53 -20.58
N SER A 234 3.88 3.31 -21.12
CA SER A 234 2.72 2.47 -20.81
C SER A 234 3.03 1.28 -19.89
N ASN A 235 4.28 1.16 -19.41
CA ASN A 235 4.63 0.10 -18.47
C ASN A 235 4.17 0.43 -17.06
N LEU A 236 3.61 -0.58 -16.36
CA LEU A 236 3.10 -0.49 -15.00
C LEU A 236 3.84 -1.45 -14.07
N TYR A 237 3.91 -1.10 -12.79
CA TYR A 237 4.31 -1.97 -11.69
C TYR A 237 3.05 -2.26 -10.86
N LEU A 238 2.61 -3.52 -10.87
CA LEU A 238 1.34 -3.97 -10.34
C LEU A 238 1.55 -5.07 -9.30
N VAL A 239 0.90 -4.91 -8.17
CA VAL A 239 0.92 -5.89 -7.08
C VAL A 239 -0.48 -6.17 -6.61
N CYS A 240 -0.89 -7.44 -6.61
CA CYS A 240 -2.12 -7.88 -5.97
C CYS A 240 -1.77 -8.85 -4.81
N ALA A 241 -1.79 -8.36 -3.58
CA ALA A 241 -1.41 -9.16 -2.43
C ALA A 241 -2.60 -9.95 -1.90
N MET A 242 -2.45 -11.27 -1.82
CA MET A 242 -3.48 -12.20 -1.38
C MET A 242 -2.90 -13.23 -0.40
N PRO A 243 -3.65 -13.66 0.63
CA PRO A 243 -3.20 -14.69 1.56
C PRO A 243 -2.95 -16.03 0.86
N PRO A 244 -2.27 -16.98 1.54
CA PRO A 244 -2.11 -18.35 1.03
C PRO A 244 -3.47 -19.01 0.73
N ALA A 245 -3.48 -19.99 -0.16
CA ALA A 245 -4.67 -20.72 -0.60
C ALA A 245 -5.76 -19.86 -1.31
N SER A 246 -5.40 -18.68 -1.81
CA SER A 246 -6.30 -17.78 -2.56
C SER A 246 -6.37 -18.09 -4.06
N ARG A 247 -5.96 -19.28 -4.51
CA ARG A 247 -5.97 -19.70 -5.93
C ARG A 247 -5.23 -18.73 -6.86
N LYS A 248 -4.18 -18.08 -6.34
CA LYS A 248 -3.40 -17.07 -7.05
C LYS A 248 -2.84 -17.61 -8.38
N SER A 249 -2.27 -18.80 -8.35
CA SER A 249 -1.61 -19.40 -9.51
C SER A 249 -2.62 -19.68 -10.66
N ASP A 250 -3.86 -20.08 -10.34
CA ASP A 250 -4.88 -20.38 -11.36
C ASP A 250 -5.33 -19.09 -12.07
N VAL A 251 -5.59 -18.01 -11.30
CA VAL A 251 -5.97 -16.71 -11.88
C VAL A 251 -4.80 -16.13 -12.67
N PHE A 252 -3.60 -16.15 -12.11
CA PHE A 252 -2.40 -15.69 -12.79
C PHE A 252 -2.18 -16.41 -14.12
N ALA A 253 -2.21 -17.75 -14.12
CA ALA A 253 -2.02 -18.55 -15.33
C ALA A 253 -3.08 -18.23 -16.39
N SER A 254 -4.35 -18.08 -16.00
CA SER A 254 -5.42 -17.74 -16.92
C SER A 254 -5.19 -16.39 -17.60
N MET A 255 -4.81 -15.36 -16.83
CA MET A 255 -4.68 -14.00 -17.36
C MET A 255 -3.43 -13.79 -18.22
N VAL A 256 -2.33 -14.50 -17.94
CA VAL A 256 -1.04 -14.30 -18.66
C VAL A 256 -0.75 -15.36 -19.72
N ALA A 257 -1.55 -16.42 -19.83
CA ALA A 257 -1.34 -17.50 -20.81
C ALA A 257 -1.10 -17.02 -22.25
N PRO A 258 -1.86 -16.04 -22.79
CA PRO A 258 -1.63 -15.55 -24.14
C PRO A 258 -0.25 -14.90 -24.32
N VAL A 259 0.30 -14.27 -23.28
CA VAL A 259 1.63 -13.64 -23.32
C VAL A 259 2.71 -14.70 -23.52
N TYR A 260 2.68 -15.78 -22.74
CA TYR A 260 3.65 -16.87 -22.85
C TYR A 260 3.54 -17.60 -24.18
N ARG A 261 2.30 -17.86 -24.62
CA ARG A 261 2.08 -18.50 -25.92
C ARG A 261 2.66 -17.66 -27.07
N VAL A 262 2.40 -16.36 -27.11
CA VAL A 262 2.94 -15.47 -28.16
C VAL A 262 4.46 -15.42 -28.09
N GLU A 263 5.05 -15.42 -26.89
CA GLU A 263 6.52 -15.47 -26.74
C GLU A 263 7.09 -16.77 -27.35
N ASP A 264 6.47 -17.91 -27.08
CA ASP A 264 6.90 -19.21 -27.62
C ASP A 264 6.71 -19.28 -29.15
N GLU A 265 5.61 -18.75 -29.67
CA GLU A 265 5.37 -18.65 -31.13
C GLU A 265 6.44 -17.78 -31.80
N LEU A 266 6.75 -16.59 -31.26
CA LEU A 266 7.79 -15.71 -31.79
C LEU A 266 9.17 -16.37 -31.75
N ARG A 267 9.48 -17.13 -30.71
CA ARG A 267 10.71 -17.93 -30.62
C ARG A 267 10.78 -18.99 -31.71
N ALA A 268 9.66 -19.70 -31.94
CA ALA A 268 9.58 -20.72 -32.98
C ALA A 268 9.76 -20.12 -34.39
N GLU A 269 9.07 -18.99 -34.64
CA GLU A 269 9.15 -18.27 -35.95
C GLU A 269 10.55 -17.75 -36.28
N THR A 270 11.30 -17.32 -35.25
CA THR A 270 12.63 -16.73 -35.45
C THR A 270 13.76 -17.75 -35.42
N ARG A 271 13.51 -18.97 -34.95
CA ARG A 271 14.55 -19.99 -34.69
C ARG A 271 15.40 -20.30 -35.93
N ALA A 272 14.78 -20.47 -37.13
CA ALA A 272 15.51 -20.77 -38.34
C ALA A 272 16.49 -19.66 -38.74
N ARG A 273 16.05 -18.40 -38.62
CA ARG A 273 16.90 -17.21 -38.92
C ARG A 273 18.05 -17.07 -37.94
N ILE A 274 17.82 -17.41 -36.66
CA ILE A 274 18.87 -17.40 -35.63
C ILE A 274 19.95 -18.43 -35.98
N ILE A 275 19.55 -19.69 -36.25
CA ILE A 275 20.47 -20.77 -36.62
C ILE A 275 21.26 -20.42 -37.89
N GLU A 276 20.61 -19.86 -38.90
CA GLU A 276 21.26 -19.41 -40.11
C GLU A 276 22.33 -18.34 -39.83
N ALA A 277 21.98 -17.31 -39.04
CA ALA A 277 22.92 -16.25 -38.70
C ALA A 277 24.06 -16.75 -37.77
N GLU A 278 23.78 -17.64 -36.83
CA GLU A 278 24.79 -18.30 -35.98
C GLU A 278 25.78 -19.09 -36.86
N THR A 279 25.25 -19.92 -37.76
CA THR A 279 26.09 -20.74 -38.69
C THR A 279 26.93 -19.85 -39.58
N ALA A 280 26.36 -18.77 -40.14
CA ALA A 280 27.10 -17.81 -40.95
C ALA A 280 28.24 -17.14 -40.16
N LYS A 281 27.96 -16.73 -38.92
CA LYS A 281 28.93 -16.11 -38.01
C LYS A 281 30.06 -17.09 -37.63
N GLU A 282 29.70 -18.32 -37.25
CA GLU A 282 30.66 -19.37 -36.93
C GLU A 282 31.57 -19.68 -38.14
N THR A 283 31.02 -19.73 -39.37
CA THR A 283 31.78 -19.95 -40.58
C THR A 283 32.76 -18.79 -40.83
N ALA A 284 32.32 -17.55 -40.68
CA ALA A 284 33.18 -16.38 -40.82
C ALA A 284 34.30 -16.32 -39.76
N LEU A 285 34.00 -16.68 -38.51
CA LEU A 285 35.01 -16.77 -37.46
C LEU A 285 36.01 -17.89 -37.70
N ALA A 286 35.58 -19.04 -38.24
CA ALA A 286 36.49 -20.14 -38.63
C ALA A 286 37.47 -19.72 -39.74
N GLU A 287 37.06 -18.85 -40.67
CA GLU A 287 37.95 -18.26 -41.65
C GLU A 287 39.01 -17.35 -41.01
N VAL A 288 38.60 -16.51 -40.03
CA VAL A 288 39.55 -15.70 -39.24
C VAL A 288 40.58 -16.59 -38.52
N ASP A 289 40.13 -17.67 -37.90
CA ASP A 289 41.02 -18.61 -37.21
C ASP A 289 41.98 -19.33 -38.18
N ALA A 290 41.51 -19.69 -39.36
CA ALA A 290 42.35 -20.29 -40.40
C ALA A 290 43.45 -19.31 -40.88
N LEU A 291 43.11 -18.02 -41.09
CA LEU A 291 44.07 -16.98 -41.43
C LEU A 291 45.08 -16.75 -40.29
N MET A 292 44.64 -16.73 -39.04
CA MET A 292 45.55 -16.63 -37.89
C MET A 292 46.48 -17.85 -37.78
N ALA A 293 46.00 -19.04 -38.04
CA ALA A 293 46.81 -20.26 -38.03
C ALA A 293 47.84 -20.24 -39.16
N ARG A 294 47.47 -19.74 -40.37
CA ARG A 294 48.38 -19.52 -41.49
C ARG A 294 49.48 -18.52 -41.13
N ALA A 295 49.14 -17.42 -40.47
CA ALA A 295 50.09 -16.44 -39.97
C ALA A 295 51.13 -17.02 -39.00
N ARG A 296 50.71 -17.90 -38.11
CA ARG A 296 51.60 -18.55 -37.12
C ARG A 296 52.55 -19.57 -37.77
N LYS A 297 52.13 -20.26 -38.85
CA LYS A 297 52.91 -21.29 -39.53
C LYS A 297 53.94 -20.76 -40.50
N ASN A 298 53.75 -19.56 -41.03
CA ASN A 298 54.60 -18.98 -42.08
C ASN A 298 55.11 -17.59 -41.65
N PRO A 299 56.22 -17.52 -40.90
CA PRO A 299 56.78 -16.25 -40.42
C PRO A 299 57.32 -15.31 -41.50
N ASP A 300 57.57 -15.82 -42.71
CA ASP A 300 58.10 -15.08 -43.83
C ASP A 300 57.04 -14.38 -44.70
N LEU A 301 55.76 -14.50 -44.39
CA LEU A 301 54.70 -13.79 -45.10
C LEU A 301 54.75 -12.29 -44.76
N ASP A 302 54.36 -11.45 -45.72
CA ASP A 302 54.17 -10.02 -45.51
C ASP A 302 53.17 -9.81 -44.36
N ARG A 303 53.71 -9.45 -43.21
CA ARG A 303 52.97 -9.32 -41.97
C ARG A 303 51.91 -8.22 -42.01
N ALA A 304 52.18 -7.14 -42.76
CA ALA A 304 51.25 -6.03 -42.90
C ALA A 304 50.02 -6.42 -43.74
N HIS A 305 50.26 -7.13 -44.86
CA HIS A 305 49.19 -7.64 -45.71
C HIS A 305 48.31 -8.67 -44.96
N LEU A 306 48.93 -9.57 -44.23
CA LEU A 306 48.25 -10.62 -43.50
C LEU A 306 47.41 -10.06 -42.31
N VAL A 307 47.92 -9.05 -41.61
CA VAL A 307 47.15 -8.33 -40.57
C VAL A 307 45.95 -7.63 -41.18
N ALA A 308 46.08 -7.01 -42.38
CA ALA A 308 44.96 -6.38 -43.07
C ALA A 308 43.90 -7.41 -43.52
N GLU A 309 44.33 -8.59 -44.00
CA GLU A 309 43.47 -9.70 -44.42
C GLU A 309 42.66 -10.26 -43.20
N ILE A 310 43.35 -10.50 -42.07
CA ILE A 310 42.71 -10.94 -40.83
C ILE A 310 41.73 -9.89 -40.28
N ALA A 311 42.12 -8.60 -40.30
CA ALA A 311 41.26 -7.52 -39.86
C ALA A 311 40.01 -7.40 -40.74
N GLY A 312 40.14 -7.53 -42.06
CA GLY A 312 39.03 -7.54 -43.01
C GLY A 312 38.08 -8.71 -42.78
N ALA A 313 38.61 -9.93 -42.62
CA ALA A 313 37.79 -11.10 -42.31
C ALA A 313 37.07 -10.96 -40.94
N ARG A 314 37.75 -10.37 -39.97
CA ARG A 314 37.12 -10.11 -38.66
C ARG A 314 36.01 -9.08 -38.74
N MET A 315 36.20 -8.00 -39.48
CA MET A 315 35.14 -7.01 -39.71
C MET A 315 33.92 -7.64 -40.37
N LEU A 316 34.10 -8.49 -41.38
CA LEU A 316 32.99 -9.22 -42.00
C LEU A 316 32.27 -10.15 -41.04
N ALA A 317 33.00 -10.86 -40.16
CA ALA A 317 32.40 -11.70 -39.11
C ALA A 317 31.62 -10.87 -38.07
N ASP A 318 32.13 -9.67 -37.73
CA ASP A 318 31.47 -8.77 -36.77
C ASP A 318 30.22 -8.07 -37.37
N GLU A 319 30.15 -7.90 -38.70
CA GLU A 319 28.98 -7.40 -39.42
C GLU A 319 27.81 -8.40 -39.40
N ILE A 320 28.05 -9.68 -39.15
CA ILE A 320 27.01 -10.68 -39.06
C ILE A 320 26.32 -10.55 -37.68
N VAL A 321 25.15 -9.92 -37.69
CA VAL A 321 24.31 -9.74 -36.47
C VAL A 321 23.45 -10.97 -36.31
N VAL A 322 23.67 -11.71 -35.23
CA VAL A 322 22.78 -12.80 -34.80
C VAL A 322 21.60 -12.16 -34.01
N PRO A 323 20.36 -12.27 -34.53
CA PRO A 323 19.24 -11.71 -33.82
C PRO A 323 19.01 -12.47 -32.50
N PRO A 324 18.70 -11.77 -31.40
CA PRO A 324 18.39 -12.45 -30.13
C PRO A 324 17.10 -13.25 -30.25
N SER A 325 17.03 -14.38 -29.54
CA SER A 325 15.76 -15.11 -29.40
C SER A 325 14.71 -14.22 -28.75
N PRO A 326 13.52 -14.03 -29.34
CA PRO A 326 12.48 -13.16 -28.80
C PRO A 326 12.15 -13.47 -27.35
N ARG A 327 12.01 -12.41 -26.56
CA ARG A 327 11.68 -12.51 -25.16
C ARG A 327 10.74 -11.36 -24.74
N LEU A 328 9.64 -11.72 -24.09
CA LEU A 328 8.67 -10.77 -23.54
C LEU A 328 8.70 -10.77 -22.02
N THR A 329 9.05 -11.91 -21.43
CA THR A 329 8.92 -12.15 -20.00
C THR A 329 10.26 -12.53 -19.34
N LEU A 330 10.38 -12.21 -18.06
CA LEU A 330 11.44 -12.62 -17.17
C LEU A 330 10.92 -13.63 -16.16
N SER A 331 11.78 -14.52 -15.67
CA SER A 331 11.43 -15.39 -14.53
C SER A 331 11.22 -14.57 -13.25
N GLY A 332 10.45 -15.10 -12.29
CA GLY A 332 10.25 -14.46 -11.00
C GLY A 332 11.53 -14.36 -10.16
N ASP A 333 12.38 -15.39 -10.23
CA ASP A 333 13.69 -15.41 -9.56
C ASP A 333 14.79 -14.86 -10.49
N ILE A 334 14.94 -13.54 -10.50
CA ILE A 334 15.89 -12.84 -11.37
C ILE A 334 16.64 -11.75 -10.60
N THR A 335 17.98 -11.71 -10.75
CA THR A 335 18.79 -10.67 -10.13
C THR A 335 18.75 -9.35 -10.88
N PRO A 336 18.96 -8.20 -10.21
CA PRO A 336 19.01 -6.88 -10.87
C PRO A 336 20.04 -6.80 -12.02
N GLU A 337 21.15 -7.52 -11.91
CA GLU A 337 22.18 -7.61 -12.95
C GLU A 337 21.65 -8.31 -14.19
N THR A 338 20.91 -9.41 -13.99
CA THR A 338 20.28 -10.15 -15.11
C THR A 338 19.18 -9.31 -15.75
N VAL A 339 18.38 -8.58 -14.96
CA VAL A 339 17.39 -7.62 -15.48
C VAL A 339 18.07 -6.59 -16.37
N THR A 340 19.19 -5.99 -15.90
CA THR A 340 19.95 -5.00 -16.67
C THR A 340 20.46 -5.59 -17.98
N HIS A 341 21.04 -6.78 -17.94
CA HIS A 341 21.54 -7.46 -19.14
C HIS A 341 20.41 -7.78 -20.14
N GLN A 342 19.30 -8.34 -19.66
CA GLN A 342 18.17 -8.70 -20.51
C GLN A 342 17.48 -7.48 -21.11
N LEU A 343 17.37 -6.37 -20.36
CA LEU A 343 16.89 -5.09 -20.91
C LEU A 343 17.86 -4.53 -21.96
N GLY A 344 19.16 -4.79 -21.85
CA GLY A 344 20.16 -4.47 -22.86
C GLY A 344 19.92 -5.18 -24.18
N VAL A 345 19.43 -6.41 -24.14
CA VAL A 345 19.14 -7.22 -25.33
C VAL A 345 17.75 -6.93 -25.91
N HIS A 346 16.72 -6.81 -25.04
CA HIS A 346 15.32 -6.80 -25.47
C HIS A 346 14.61 -5.46 -25.26
N ARG A 347 15.21 -4.51 -24.55
CA ARG A 347 14.71 -3.18 -24.21
C ARG A 347 13.38 -3.16 -23.41
N CYS A 348 12.40 -3.96 -23.80
CA CYS A 348 11.05 -4.01 -23.23
C CYS A 348 10.74 -5.41 -22.73
N LEU A 349 10.55 -5.58 -21.41
CA LEU A 349 10.33 -6.87 -20.76
C LEU A 349 9.27 -6.75 -19.65
N ALA A 350 8.73 -7.89 -19.25
CA ALA A 350 7.84 -8.00 -18.11
C ALA A 350 8.33 -9.04 -17.11
N ALA A 351 8.36 -8.71 -15.83
CA ALA A 351 8.54 -9.64 -14.73
C ALA A 351 7.16 -10.03 -14.20
N LEU A 352 6.69 -11.23 -14.55
CA LEU A 352 5.37 -11.74 -14.19
C LEU A 352 5.55 -12.96 -13.28
N SER A 353 4.97 -12.91 -12.06
CA SER A 353 5.07 -14.03 -11.12
C SER A 353 3.81 -14.15 -10.25
N PRO A 354 3.31 -15.39 -10.02
CA PRO A 354 2.23 -15.62 -9.05
C PRO A 354 2.69 -15.50 -7.60
N GLU A 355 3.96 -15.26 -7.37
CA GLU A 355 4.59 -15.15 -6.06
C GLU A 355 5.41 -13.87 -5.91
N GLY A 356 6.05 -13.69 -4.77
CA GLY A 356 6.82 -12.50 -4.44
C GLY A 356 8.33 -12.60 -4.64
N ASP A 357 8.83 -13.64 -5.33
CA ASP A 357 10.28 -13.95 -5.46
C ASP A 357 11.09 -12.77 -6.02
N LEU A 358 10.48 -11.99 -6.90
CA LEU A 358 11.08 -10.76 -7.42
C LEU A 358 11.45 -9.77 -6.31
N PHE A 359 10.63 -9.68 -5.26
CA PHE A 359 10.89 -8.77 -4.14
C PHE A 359 12.07 -9.25 -3.29
N ASP A 360 12.27 -10.55 -3.13
CA ASP A 360 13.45 -11.13 -2.47
C ASP A 360 14.74 -10.68 -3.16
N SER A 361 14.73 -10.68 -4.48
CA SER A 361 15.85 -10.21 -5.30
C SER A 361 16.05 -8.69 -5.22
N ILE A 362 14.96 -7.92 -5.20
CA ILE A 362 14.97 -6.46 -5.05
C ILE A 362 15.53 -6.05 -3.68
N VAL A 363 15.10 -6.71 -2.62
CA VAL A 363 15.53 -6.45 -1.23
C VAL A 363 16.99 -6.83 -1.00
N GLY A 364 17.56 -7.64 -1.88
CA GLY A 364 18.96 -8.02 -1.81
C GLY A 364 19.22 -9.27 -0.97
N ARG A 365 18.26 -10.21 -0.91
CA ARG A 365 18.42 -11.49 -0.22
C ARG A 365 19.66 -12.28 -0.70
N TYR A 366 20.08 -12.03 -1.94
CA TYR A 366 21.25 -12.63 -2.59
C TYR A 366 22.46 -11.68 -2.72
N SER A 367 22.36 -10.42 -2.24
CA SER A 367 23.44 -9.43 -2.29
C SER A 367 23.45 -8.56 -1.04
N SER A 368 24.64 -8.15 -0.58
CA SER A 368 24.80 -7.32 0.61
C SER A 368 24.26 -5.89 0.51
N LYS A 369 23.78 -5.47 -0.67
CA LYS A 369 23.16 -4.14 -0.89
C LYS A 369 22.06 -4.23 -1.94
N PRO A 370 20.85 -3.67 -1.67
CA PRO A 370 19.78 -3.59 -2.66
C PRO A 370 20.21 -2.76 -3.89
N ASN A 371 20.05 -3.32 -5.08
CA ASN A 371 20.28 -2.59 -6.33
C ASN A 371 18.94 -2.19 -6.97
N LEU A 372 18.38 -1.07 -6.52
CA LEU A 372 17.07 -0.58 -6.96
C LEU A 372 17.14 0.20 -8.28
N GLY A 373 18.34 0.59 -8.73
CA GLY A 373 18.54 1.51 -9.86
C GLY A 373 17.85 1.08 -11.14
N VAL A 374 18.03 -0.17 -11.56
CA VAL A 374 17.43 -0.70 -12.80
C VAL A 374 15.90 -0.61 -12.79
N PHE A 375 15.26 -0.92 -11.67
CA PHE A 375 13.80 -0.88 -11.54
C PHE A 375 13.27 0.56 -11.61
N LEU A 376 13.99 1.51 -11.00
CA LEU A 376 13.62 2.92 -11.03
C LEU A 376 13.73 3.52 -12.43
N GLN A 377 14.84 3.24 -13.12
CA GLN A 377 15.13 3.74 -14.46
C GLN A 377 14.24 3.08 -15.51
N ALA A 378 14.05 1.75 -15.45
CA ALA A 378 13.19 1.03 -16.38
C ALA A 378 11.68 1.35 -16.22
N HIS A 379 11.24 1.80 -15.04
CA HIS A 379 9.87 2.33 -14.88
C HIS A 379 9.68 3.64 -15.64
N LYS A 380 10.69 4.52 -15.63
CA LYS A 380 10.60 5.87 -16.22
C LYS A 380 11.10 5.92 -17.66
N GLY A 381 11.84 4.89 -18.11
CA GLY A 381 12.51 4.89 -19.40
C GLY A 381 13.75 5.78 -19.43
N GLU A 382 14.38 5.96 -18.28
CA GLU A 382 15.68 6.63 -18.21
C GLU A 382 16.79 5.72 -18.69
N ARG A 383 17.79 6.30 -19.36
CA ARG A 383 18.93 5.54 -19.91
C ARG A 383 19.59 4.70 -18.81
N LEU A 384 19.72 3.40 -19.07
CA LEU A 384 20.51 2.49 -18.27
C LEU A 384 21.95 2.48 -18.78
N GLN A 385 22.88 2.82 -17.90
CA GLN A 385 24.29 2.70 -18.12
C GLN A 385 24.94 2.12 -16.87
N ALA A 386 25.60 0.99 -16.98
CA ALA A 386 26.31 0.39 -15.87
C ALA A 386 27.80 0.32 -16.18
N ASP A 387 28.58 1.22 -15.61
CA ASP A 387 30.06 1.22 -15.70
C ASP A 387 30.61 0.23 -14.67
N ARG A 388 30.79 -1.04 -15.07
CA ARG A 388 31.47 -2.06 -14.25
C ARG A 388 32.77 -2.49 -14.92
N ILE A 389 33.85 -2.51 -14.15
CA ILE A 389 35.22 -2.80 -14.58
C ILE A 389 35.37 -4.21 -15.20
N THR A 390 34.47 -5.15 -14.91
CA THR A 390 34.62 -6.57 -15.27
C THR A 390 33.82 -7.06 -16.48
N ARG A 391 32.85 -6.28 -16.97
CA ARG A 391 32.06 -6.58 -18.19
C ARG A 391 31.49 -5.31 -18.78
N GLU A 392 31.69 -5.11 -20.08
CA GLU A 392 30.90 -4.14 -20.83
C GLU A 392 29.43 -4.50 -20.71
N GLN A 393 28.66 -3.60 -20.11
CA GLN A 393 27.22 -3.74 -20.08
C GLN A 393 26.61 -2.83 -21.16
N PRO A 394 25.61 -3.32 -21.90
CA PRO A 394 25.01 -2.52 -22.95
C PRO A 394 24.37 -1.27 -22.36
N THR A 395 24.62 -0.13 -22.98
CA THR A 395 23.85 1.08 -22.75
C THR A 395 22.46 0.88 -23.37
N VAL A 396 21.41 1.11 -22.59
CA VAL A 396 20.02 0.93 -23.03
C VAL A 396 19.30 2.25 -22.99
N ASP A 397 18.89 2.73 -24.15
CA ASP A 397 18.06 3.92 -24.27
C ASP A 397 16.58 3.52 -24.15
N LYS A 398 15.84 4.25 -23.28
CA LYS A 398 14.40 4.05 -23.02
C LYS A 398 14.02 2.60 -22.68
N PRO A 399 14.70 1.96 -21.70
CA PRO A 399 14.30 0.64 -21.22
C PRO A 399 12.91 0.70 -20.64
N ALA A 400 12.14 -0.39 -20.74
CA ALA A 400 10.84 -0.50 -20.09
C ALA A 400 10.70 -1.87 -19.44
N LEU A 401 10.34 -1.85 -18.17
CA LEU A 401 10.00 -3.05 -17.42
C LEU A 401 8.55 -2.93 -16.95
N THR A 402 7.77 -3.95 -17.20
CA THR A 402 6.46 -4.17 -16.54
C THR A 402 6.69 -5.13 -15.37
N ILE A 403 6.02 -4.90 -14.25
CA ILE A 403 6.00 -5.83 -13.12
C ILE A 403 4.54 -6.19 -12.83
N GLY A 404 4.25 -7.49 -12.76
CA GLY A 404 2.93 -8.03 -12.39
C GLY A 404 3.10 -9.20 -11.44
N VAL A 405 2.86 -9.01 -10.14
CA VAL A 405 3.12 -10.03 -9.13
C VAL A 405 1.97 -10.17 -8.14
N THR A 406 1.78 -11.40 -7.61
CA THR A 406 0.72 -11.68 -6.64
C THR A 406 1.28 -12.28 -5.35
N PRO A 407 2.05 -11.49 -4.56
CA PRO A 407 2.68 -11.95 -3.33
C PRO A 407 1.66 -12.24 -2.21
N GLN A 408 2.17 -12.71 -1.10
CA GLN A 408 1.44 -12.68 0.17
C GLN A 408 1.59 -11.31 0.83
N PRO A 409 0.61 -10.84 1.65
CA PRO A 409 0.72 -9.54 2.34
C PRO A 409 2.00 -9.38 3.18
N ALA A 410 2.49 -10.46 3.81
CA ALA A 410 3.73 -10.45 4.58
C ALA A 410 4.96 -10.03 3.75
N VAL A 411 4.99 -10.36 2.47
CA VAL A 411 6.08 -9.97 1.55
C VAL A 411 6.12 -8.44 1.36
N LEU A 412 4.95 -7.77 1.39
CA LEU A 412 4.89 -6.30 1.31
C LEU A 412 5.44 -5.64 2.58
N GLN A 413 5.22 -6.25 3.74
CA GLN A 413 5.80 -5.79 5.01
C GLN A 413 7.32 -5.91 4.98
N GLU A 414 7.86 -7.06 4.51
CA GLU A 414 9.30 -7.27 4.33
C GLU A 414 9.90 -6.26 3.35
N LEU A 415 9.23 -6.00 2.23
CA LEU A 415 9.65 -5.00 1.25
C LEU A 415 9.65 -3.58 1.84
N GLY A 416 8.63 -3.25 2.63
CA GLY A 416 8.53 -1.96 3.31
C GLY A 416 9.62 -1.73 4.37
N ALA A 417 10.05 -2.80 5.04
CA ALA A 417 11.14 -2.78 6.01
C ALA A 417 12.55 -2.74 5.35
N ALA A 418 12.63 -2.98 4.04
CA ALA A 418 13.91 -3.02 3.33
C ALA A 418 14.58 -1.64 3.26
N PRO A 419 15.87 -1.51 3.61
CA PRO A 419 16.58 -0.25 3.59
C PRO A 419 16.55 0.44 2.21
N GLY A 420 16.03 1.66 2.17
CA GLY A 420 16.00 2.50 0.96
C GLY A 420 14.86 2.17 -0.02
N ALA A 421 14.01 1.19 0.22
CA ALA A 421 12.88 0.88 -0.66
C ALA A 421 11.87 2.05 -0.72
N ARG A 422 11.57 2.67 0.41
CA ARG A 422 10.72 3.86 0.49
C ARG A 422 11.49 5.11 0.08
N ASP A 423 12.66 5.37 0.66
CA ASP A 423 13.41 6.61 0.48
C ASP A 423 13.84 6.85 -0.98
N ARG A 424 14.13 5.79 -1.73
CA ARG A 424 14.47 5.85 -3.15
C ARG A 424 13.26 5.86 -4.08
N GLY A 425 12.03 5.79 -3.53
CA GLY A 425 10.77 5.89 -4.25
C GLY A 425 10.43 4.65 -5.10
N LEU A 426 10.95 3.46 -4.77
CA LEU A 426 10.54 2.23 -5.45
C LEU A 426 9.09 1.89 -5.12
N LEU A 427 8.72 1.90 -3.83
CA LEU A 427 7.35 1.64 -3.38
C LEU A 427 6.33 2.58 -4.03
N ALA A 428 6.74 3.82 -4.27
CA ALA A 428 5.91 4.84 -4.91
C ALA A 428 5.60 4.58 -6.40
N ARG A 429 6.17 3.56 -7.02
CA ARG A 429 5.94 3.19 -8.43
C ARG A 429 4.95 2.06 -8.62
N PHE A 430 4.61 1.37 -7.54
CA PHE A 430 3.66 0.26 -7.61
C PHE A 430 2.22 0.72 -7.42
N LEU A 431 1.32 0.12 -8.18
CA LEU A 431 -0.11 0.15 -7.97
C LEU A 431 -0.48 -1.09 -7.15
N TYR A 432 -0.99 -0.87 -5.96
CA TYR A 432 -1.26 -1.92 -5.00
C TYR A 432 -2.73 -2.30 -4.97
N SER A 433 -3.00 -3.59 -4.92
CA SER A 433 -4.30 -4.20 -4.69
C SER A 433 -4.21 -5.13 -3.49
N LEU A 434 -5.10 -4.96 -2.52
CA LEU A 434 -5.18 -5.75 -1.29
C LEU A 434 -6.64 -6.20 -1.07
N PRO A 435 -7.18 -7.06 -1.95
CA PRO A 435 -8.59 -7.45 -1.85
C PRO A 435 -8.84 -8.42 -0.69
N PRO A 436 -10.08 -8.46 -0.17
CA PRO A 436 -10.46 -9.44 0.83
C PRO A 436 -10.41 -10.86 0.25
N SER A 437 -10.14 -11.84 1.10
CA SER A 437 -10.10 -13.24 0.66
C SER A 437 -11.47 -13.91 0.81
N ASN A 438 -11.93 -14.59 -0.23
CA ASN A 438 -13.14 -15.41 -0.20
C ASN A 438 -12.91 -16.80 0.43
N LEU A 439 -11.76 -17.04 1.06
CA LEU A 439 -11.43 -18.34 1.66
C LEU A 439 -12.41 -18.68 2.78
N GLY A 440 -13.02 -19.86 2.68
CA GLY A 440 -14.06 -20.32 3.61
C GLY A 440 -15.49 -20.06 3.15
N TRP A 441 -15.69 -19.18 2.15
CA TRP A 441 -17.02 -18.80 1.62
C TRP A 441 -17.22 -19.18 0.16
N ARG A 442 -16.24 -19.87 -0.44
CA ARG A 442 -16.25 -20.24 -1.85
C ARG A 442 -17.34 -21.27 -2.18
N LYS A 443 -18.03 -21.07 -3.30
CA LYS A 443 -18.89 -22.10 -3.91
C LYS A 443 -18.02 -23.28 -4.35
N ILE A 444 -18.51 -24.50 -4.14
CA ILE A 444 -17.79 -25.73 -4.53
C ILE A 444 -17.97 -26.01 -6.02
N ARG A 445 -19.17 -25.77 -6.55
CA ARG A 445 -19.47 -25.90 -7.99
C ARG A 445 -19.62 -24.52 -8.58
N THR A 446 -18.75 -24.19 -9.52
CA THR A 446 -18.68 -22.89 -10.18
C THR A 446 -19.00 -23.06 -11.67
N THR A 447 -19.38 -21.97 -12.31
CA THR A 447 -19.61 -21.94 -13.76
C THR A 447 -18.24 -21.91 -14.46
N PRO A 448 -17.93 -22.80 -15.40
CA PRO A 448 -16.73 -22.72 -16.22
C PRO A 448 -16.69 -21.41 -17.01
N VAL A 449 -15.48 -20.92 -17.29
CA VAL A 449 -15.30 -19.77 -18.16
C VAL A 449 -15.88 -20.08 -19.54
N PRO A 450 -16.82 -19.26 -20.07
CA PRO A 450 -17.39 -19.51 -21.39
C PRO A 450 -16.31 -19.45 -22.49
N GLU A 451 -16.31 -20.42 -23.40
CA GLU A 451 -15.32 -20.51 -24.50
C GLU A 451 -15.26 -19.25 -25.36
N GLN A 452 -16.40 -18.61 -25.63
CA GLN A 452 -16.45 -17.36 -26.38
C GLN A 452 -15.73 -16.22 -25.67
N VAL A 453 -15.87 -16.12 -24.33
CA VAL A 453 -15.22 -15.09 -23.53
C VAL A 453 -13.71 -15.35 -23.45
N ALA A 454 -13.30 -16.60 -23.20
CA ALA A 454 -11.90 -16.98 -23.19
C ALA A 454 -11.24 -16.77 -24.56
N GLY A 455 -11.92 -17.19 -25.64
CA GLY A 455 -11.43 -17.02 -27.02
C GLY A 455 -11.32 -15.54 -27.42
N ALA A 456 -12.24 -14.69 -27.00
CA ALA A 456 -12.17 -13.25 -27.27
C ALA A 456 -10.99 -12.58 -26.57
N TYR A 457 -10.75 -12.94 -25.31
CA TYR A 457 -9.58 -12.44 -24.55
C TYR A 457 -8.26 -12.90 -25.22
N ASP A 458 -8.18 -14.17 -25.49
CA ASP A 458 -7.02 -14.79 -26.09
C ASP A 458 -6.68 -14.18 -27.47
N LEU A 459 -7.66 -14.08 -28.36
CA LEU A 459 -7.49 -13.52 -29.69
C LEU A 459 -7.04 -12.06 -29.65
N ARG A 460 -7.79 -11.23 -28.89
CA ARG A 460 -7.51 -9.79 -28.88
C ARG A 460 -6.20 -9.44 -28.20
N LEU A 461 -5.85 -10.13 -27.11
CA LEU A 461 -4.55 -9.90 -26.46
C LEU A 461 -3.40 -10.37 -27.38
N THR A 462 -3.56 -11.48 -28.10
CA THR A 462 -2.60 -11.98 -29.09
C THR A 462 -2.42 -10.99 -30.25
N GLU A 463 -3.51 -10.47 -30.80
CA GLU A 463 -3.47 -9.44 -31.86
C GLU A 463 -2.71 -8.20 -31.39
N LEU A 464 -3.02 -7.72 -30.18
CA LEU A 464 -2.36 -6.56 -29.58
C LEU A 464 -0.86 -6.81 -29.36
N LEU A 465 -0.50 -7.95 -28.75
CA LEU A 465 0.90 -8.34 -28.54
C LEU A 465 1.68 -8.37 -29.85
N ARG A 466 1.17 -9.08 -30.87
CA ARG A 466 1.85 -9.20 -32.16
C ARG A 466 1.99 -7.85 -32.88
N ALA A 467 0.93 -7.03 -32.87
CA ALA A 467 0.94 -5.72 -33.50
C ALA A 467 1.98 -4.77 -32.86
N LEU A 468 2.12 -4.81 -31.52
CA LEU A 468 3.02 -3.90 -30.82
C LEU A 468 4.45 -4.43 -30.74
N VAL A 469 4.65 -5.74 -30.68
CA VAL A 469 5.99 -6.36 -30.73
C VAL A 469 6.65 -6.17 -32.11
N ALA A 470 5.86 -6.11 -33.16
CA ALA A 470 6.35 -5.88 -34.53
C ALA A 470 6.77 -4.42 -34.81
N LEU A 471 6.64 -3.51 -33.86
CA LEU A 471 7.07 -2.12 -34.02
C LEU A 471 8.61 -2.02 -33.93
N ASP A 472 9.25 -1.49 -34.96
CA ASP A 472 10.69 -1.24 -34.98
C ASP A 472 11.09 -0.12 -34.01
N GLU A 473 10.24 0.91 -33.89
CA GLU A 473 10.47 2.08 -33.02
C GLU A 473 9.28 2.38 -32.11
N PRO A 474 9.53 2.94 -30.92
CA PRO A 474 8.46 3.35 -30.02
C PRO A 474 7.54 4.39 -30.63
N VAL A 475 6.24 4.19 -30.53
CA VAL A 475 5.22 5.11 -31.00
C VAL A 475 4.66 5.93 -29.81
N THR A 476 4.39 7.22 -30.05
CA THR A 476 3.73 8.07 -29.06
C THR A 476 2.33 8.41 -29.56
N VAL A 477 1.31 8.03 -28.80
CA VAL A 477 -0.08 8.43 -29.01
C VAL A 477 -0.33 9.75 -28.27
N ARG A 478 -1.09 10.66 -28.86
CA ARG A 478 -1.45 11.94 -28.22
C ARG A 478 -2.78 11.84 -27.50
N MET A 479 -2.98 12.71 -26.55
CA MET A 479 -4.32 12.96 -25.99
C MET A 479 -5.06 14.01 -26.80
N THR A 480 -6.39 13.93 -26.84
CA THR A 480 -7.22 15.03 -27.34
C THR A 480 -7.15 16.21 -26.36
N ALA A 481 -7.54 17.43 -26.81
CA ALA A 481 -7.60 18.60 -25.93
C ALA A 481 -8.57 18.38 -24.75
N ALA A 482 -9.67 17.65 -24.97
CA ALA A 482 -10.61 17.29 -23.91
C ALA A 482 -9.99 16.30 -22.88
N ALA A 483 -9.18 15.37 -23.35
CA ALA A 483 -8.46 14.43 -22.47
C ALA A 483 -7.37 15.14 -21.65
N ASP A 484 -6.63 16.09 -22.27
CA ASP A 484 -5.65 16.91 -21.54
C ASP A 484 -6.32 17.76 -20.45
N LEU A 485 -7.47 18.36 -20.74
CA LEU A 485 -8.26 19.11 -19.73
C LEU A 485 -8.76 18.19 -18.60
N ALA A 486 -9.14 16.95 -18.90
CA ALA A 486 -9.50 15.96 -17.88
C ALA A 486 -8.30 15.64 -16.97
N VAL A 487 -7.11 15.45 -17.54
CA VAL A 487 -5.88 15.25 -16.77
C VAL A 487 -5.53 16.46 -15.91
N GLU A 488 -5.71 17.68 -16.42
CA GLU A 488 -5.48 18.91 -15.66
C GLU A 488 -6.36 18.99 -14.41
N LYS A 489 -7.66 18.71 -14.54
CA LYS A 489 -8.58 18.65 -13.39
C LYS A 489 -8.16 17.59 -12.35
N LEU A 490 -7.67 16.44 -12.81
CA LEU A 490 -7.15 15.41 -11.91
C LEU A 490 -5.89 15.88 -11.19
N GLN A 491 -4.98 16.61 -11.87
CA GLN A 491 -3.83 17.22 -11.23
C GLN A 491 -4.24 18.19 -10.12
N GLU A 492 -5.19 19.10 -10.41
CA GLU A 492 -5.71 20.04 -9.42
C GLU A 492 -6.33 19.32 -8.21
N LYS A 493 -7.16 18.27 -8.47
CA LYS A 493 -7.79 17.47 -7.42
C LYS A 493 -6.77 16.83 -6.50
N PHE A 494 -5.74 16.17 -7.05
CA PHE A 494 -4.75 15.45 -6.26
C PHE A 494 -3.74 16.40 -5.60
N GLU A 495 -3.39 17.53 -6.22
CA GLU A 495 -2.49 18.53 -5.60
C GLU A 495 -3.05 19.06 -4.28
N VAL A 496 -4.37 19.27 -4.19
CA VAL A 496 -5.03 19.63 -2.92
C VAL A 496 -4.88 18.55 -1.87
N GLN A 497 -5.04 17.28 -2.26
CA GLN A 497 -4.95 16.14 -1.33
C GLN A 497 -3.52 15.84 -0.82
N LEU A 498 -2.49 16.48 -1.41
CA LEU A 498 -1.10 16.38 -0.96
C LEU A 498 -0.74 17.38 0.13
N ARG A 499 -1.62 18.33 0.45
CA ARG A 499 -1.36 19.36 1.49
C ARG A 499 -1.23 18.71 2.87
N PRO A 500 -0.55 19.38 3.83
CA PRO A 500 -0.56 18.92 5.22
C PRO A 500 -1.99 18.69 5.72
N ASP A 501 -2.19 17.61 6.46
CA ASP A 501 -3.48 17.18 7.03
C ASP A 501 -4.53 16.65 6.03
N GLU A 502 -4.20 16.57 4.75
CA GLU A 502 -5.04 15.98 3.72
C GLU A 502 -4.78 14.46 3.57
N PRO A 503 -5.73 13.68 3.01
CA PRO A 503 -5.67 12.20 3.02
C PRO A 503 -4.40 11.59 2.41
N LEU A 504 -3.79 12.22 1.41
CA LEU A 504 -2.61 11.69 0.72
C LEU A 504 -1.28 12.28 1.21
N ALA A 505 -1.30 13.15 2.24
CA ALA A 505 -0.11 13.82 2.75
C ALA A 505 0.99 12.86 3.23
N HIS A 506 0.61 11.71 3.81
CA HIS A 506 1.55 10.73 4.35
C HIS A 506 2.13 9.76 3.29
N ILE A 507 1.56 9.75 2.07
CA ILE A 507 2.02 8.97 0.91
C ILE A 507 2.31 9.87 -0.30
N LYS A 508 2.72 11.10 -0.07
CA LYS A 508 2.96 12.12 -1.12
C LYS A 508 3.95 11.67 -2.21
N ASP A 509 4.91 10.81 -1.88
CA ASP A 509 5.86 10.23 -2.81
C ASP A 509 5.17 9.31 -3.85
N TRP A 510 4.14 8.57 -3.44
CA TRP A 510 3.30 7.77 -4.30
C TRP A 510 2.26 8.62 -5.04
N ALA A 511 1.53 9.45 -4.30
CA ALA A 511 0.43 10.25 -4.84
C ALA A 511 0.92 11.28 -5.88
N GLY A 512 2.14 11.80 -5.74
CA GLY A 512 2.77 12.65 -6.76
C GLY A 512 3.05 11.96 -8.10
N LYS A 513 2.90 10.62 -8.20
CA LYS A 513 3.00 9.86 -9.45
C LYS A 513 1.64 9.41 -9.99
N LEU A 514 0.57 9.62 -9.24
CA LEU A 514 -0.74 9.06 -9.52
C LEU A 514 -1.28 9.51 -10.89
N VAL A 515 -1.15 10.79 -11.22
CA VAL A 515 -1.63 11.31 -12.51
C VAL A 515 -0.84 10.71 -13.68
N GLY A 516 0.46 10.48 -13.52
CA GLY A 516 1.26 9.73 -14.48
C GLY A 516 0.77 8.29 -14.65
N HIS A 517 0.40 7.61 -13.55
CA HIS A 517 -0.20 6.27 -13.61
C HIS A 517 -1.55 6.28 -14.32
N ILE A 518 -2.39 7.29 -14.09
CA ILE A 518 -3.67 7.46 -14.82
C ILE A 518 -3.41 7.55 -16.32
N ALA A 519 -2.46 8.35 -16.76
CA ALA A 519 -2.11 8.46 -18.18
C ALA A 519 -1.61 7.15 -18.78
N ARG A 520 -0.81 6.38 -18.01
CA ARG A 520 -0.34 5.04 -18.40
C ARG A 520 -1.49 4.03 -18.52
N ILE A 521 -2.42 4.02 -17.56
CA ILE A 521 -3.62 3.18 -17.62
C ILE A 521 -4.48 3.61 -18.80
N ALA A 522 -4.72 4.90 -19.01
CA ALA A 522 -5.53 5.42 -20.09
C ALA A 522 -5.03 4.95 -21.47
N VAL A 523 -3.72 4.99 -21.74
CA VAL A 523 -3.20 4.49 -23.01
C VAL A 523 -3.34 2.98 -23.15
N LEU A 524 -3.21 2.19 -22.06
CA LEU A 524 -3.47 0.75 -22.09
C LEU A 524 -4.93 0.42 -22.43
N LEU A 525 -5.87 1.10 -21.80
CA LEU A 525 -7.31 0.96 -22.11
C LEU A 525 -7.60 1.34 -23.56
N HIS A 526 -7.03 2.47 -24.02
CA HIS A 526 -7.19 2.94 -25.40
C HIS A 526 -6.68 1.91 -26.42
N LEU A 527 -5.50 1.35 -26.20
CA LEU A 527 -4.93 0.33 -27.08
C LEU A 527 -5.79 -0.94 -27.13
N ALA A 528 -6.28 -1.36 -25.98
CA ALA A 528 -7.11 -2.56 -25.86
C ALA A 528 -8.52 -2.36 -26.47
N ASP A 529 -9.14 -1.18 -26.31
CA ASP A 529 -10.41 -0.86 -26.96
C ASP A 529 -10.31 -0.84 -28.48
N ARG A 530 -9.13 -0.49 -29.01
CA ARG A 530 -8.86 -0.32 -30.44
C ARG A 530 -8.04 -1.45 -31.07
N THR A 531 -7.95 -2.58 -30.40
CA THR A 531 -7.28 -3.76 -30.94
C THR A 531 -7.88 -4.16 -32.29
N GLY A 532 -7.05 -4.33 -33.32
CA GLY A 532 -7.48 -4.57 -34.70
C GLY A 532 -7.99 -3.34 -35.46
N GLY A 533 -7.95 -2.14 -34.86
CA GLY A 533 -8.36 -0.88 -35.44
C GLY A 533 -7.26 0.21 -35.39
N ASP A 534 -7.68 1.47 -35.49
CA ASP A 534 -6.78 2.62 -35.43
C ASP A 534 -6.40 2.99 -33.98
N TRP A 535 -5.48 2.23 -33.40
CA TRP A 535 -4.95 2.48 -32.07
C TRP A 535 -4.01 3.69 -32.00
N ARG A 536 -3.59 4.25 -33.15
CA ARG A 536 -2.78 5.48 -33.21
C ARG A 536 -3.63 6.76 -33.09
N ALA A 537 -4.95 6.65 -33.17
CA ALA A 537 -5.85 7.76 -32.89
C ALA A 537 -5.62 8.35 -31.49
N PRO A 538 -5.91 9.64 -31.28
CA PRO A 538 -5.74 10.27 -29.96
C PRO A 538 -6.58 9.62 -28.86
N VAL A 539 -6.04 9.60 -27.63
CA VAL A 539 -6.77 9.14 -26.43
C VAL A 539 -7.87 10.14 -26.07
N GLU A 540 -9.08 9.66 -25.89
CA GLU A 540 -10.27 10.46 -25.58
C GLU A 540 -10.44 10.70 -24.07
N ALA A 541 -11.17 11.77 -23.69
CA ALA A 541 -11.45 12.11 -22.28
C ALA A 541 -12.15 10.97 -21.52
N ALA A 542 -13.14 10.32 -22.13
CA ALA A 542 -13.84 9.18 -21.51
C ALA A 542 -12.90 8.02 -21.13
N THR A 543 -11.78 7.83 -21.86
CA THR A 543 -10.77 6.83 -21.50
C THR A 543 -9.94 7.29 -20.29
N VAL A 544 -9.68 8.60 -20.17
CA VAL A 544 -9.02 9.17 -18.99
C VAL A 544 -9.91 9.03 -17.75
N ASP A 545 -11.22 9.26 -17.88
CA ASP A 545 -12.18 9.11 -16.79
C ASP A 545 -12.22 7.68 -16.25
N ARG A 546 -12.28 6.66 -17.13
CA ARG A 546 -12.19 5.25 -16.74
C ARG A 546 -10.86 4.91 -16.06
N ALA A 547 -9.76 5.47 -16.57
CA ALA A 547 -8.45 5.27 -15.96
C ALA A 547 -8.35 5.93 -14.58
N ALA A 548 -9.01 7.07 -14.38
CA ALA A 548 -9.10 7.75 -13.09
C ALA A 548 -9.89 6.93 -12.06
N GLU A 549 -10.98 6.29 -12.47
CA GLU A 549 -11.77 5.39 -11.62
C GLU A 549 -10.94 4.18 -11.16
N ILE A 550 -10.17 3.57 -12.07
CA ILE A 550 -9.22 2.51 -11.72
C ILE A 550 -8.14 3.03 -10.75
N ALA A 551 -7.69 4.26 -10.93
CA ALA A 551 -6.68 4.87 -10.06
C ALA A 551 -7.23 5.20 -8.65
N GLU A 552 -8.51 5.55 -8.52
CA GLU A 552 -9.18 5.72 -7.22
C GLU A 552 -9.21 4.39 -6.45
N TYR A 553 -9.51 3.28 -7.12
CA TYR A 553 -9.38 1.94 -6.55
C TYR A 553 -7.96 1.70 -6.01
N TYR A 554 -6.93 1.90 -6.84
CA TYR A 554 -5.54 1.71 -6.40
C TYR A 554 -5.13 2.68 -5.30
N THR A 555 -5.70 3.87 -5.24
CA THR A 555 -5.44 4.84 -4.17
C THR A 555 -5.90 4.32 -2.82
N ALA A 556 -7.14 3.83 -2.74
CA ALA A 556 -7.68 3.26 -1.51
C ALA A 556 -6.87 2.04 -1.03
N HIS A 557 -6.51 1.15 -1.95
CA HIS A 557 -5.71 -0.03 -1.64
C HIS A 557 -4.26 0.31 -1.29
N THR A 558 -3.69 1.36 -1.89
CA THR A 558 -2.34 1.83 -1.55
C THR A 558 -2.29 2.39 -0.13
N LEU A 559 -3.28 3.18 0.26
CA LEU A 559 -3.40 3.64 1.65
C LEU A 559 -3.37 2.45 2.61
N ALA A 560 -4.19 1.42 2.33
CA ALA A 560 -4.24 0.19 3.11
C ALA A 560 -2.90 -0.55 3.17
N VAL A 561 -2.19 -0.62 2.06
CA VAL A 561 -0.87 -1.29 2.01
C VAL A 561 0.19 -0.48 2.76
N PHE A 562 0.18 0.86 2.66
CA PHE A 562 1.14 1.68 3.40
C PHE A 562 0.89 1.63 4.91
N ASP A 563 -0.37 1.53 5.34
CA ASP A 563 -0.70 1.28 6.74
C ASP A 563 -0.27 -0.13 7.18
N LEU A 564 -0.45 -1.14 6.33
CA LEU A 564 0.04 -2.51 6.57
C LEU A 564 1.58 -2.55 6.72
N ILE A 565 2.30 -1.80 5.88
CA ILE A 565 3.77 -1.68 5.94
C ILE A 565 4.23 -0.91 7.19
N ALA A 566 3.47 0.09 7.60
CA ALA A 566 3.76 0.88 8.80
C ALA A 566 3.28 0.20 10.09
N ALA A 567 2.45 -0.86 9.99
CA ALA A 567 1.88 -1.53 11.15
C ALA A 567 2.98 -2.22 11.95
N ASP A 568 3.06 -1.86 13.23
CA ASP A 568 3.79 -2.62 14.24
C ASP A 568 3.18 -4.04 14.34
N PRO A 569 3.97 -5.11 14.51
CA PRO A 569 3.47 -6.43 14.83
C PRO A 569 2.39 -6.45 15.93
N ALA A 570 2.47 -5.53 16.89
CA ALA A 570 1.44 -5.31 17.90
C ALA A 570 0.06 -4.96 17.31
N THR A 571 -0.01 -4.30 16.17
CA THR A 571 -1.29 -3.94 15.51
C THR A 571 -1.97 -5.17 14.91
N GLU A 572 -1.23 -6.07 14.25
CA GLU A 572 -1.78 -7.34 13.76
C GLU A 572 -2.26 -8.24 14.90
N ASP A 573 -1.48 -8.28 15.98
CA ASP A 573 -1.81 -9.03 17.18
C ASP A 573 -3.06 -8.46 17.85
N ALA A 574 -3.21 -7.13 17.89
CA ALA A 574 -4.39 -6.46 18.38
C ALA A 574 -5.64 -6.75 17.52
N HIS A 575 -5.51 -6.76 16.20
CA HIS A 575 -6.60 -7.17 15.29
C HIS A 575 -7.02 -8.62 15.53
N ALA A 576 -6.06 -9.53 15.61
CA ALA A 576 -6.36 -10.95 15.88
C ALA A 576 -7.06 -11.12 17.25
N LEU A 577 -6.62 -10.37 18.25
CA LEU A 577 -7.21 -10.38 19.59
C LEU A 577 -8.62 -9.79 19.58
N LEU A 578 -8.84 -8.69 18.85
CA LEU A 578 -10.15 -8.08 18.69
C LEU A 578 -11.15 -9.02 17.98
N GLN A 579 -10.72 -9.71 16.93
CA GLN A 579 -11.53 -10.74 16.28
C GLN A 579 -11.88 -11.89 17.22
N TRP A 580 -10.93 -12.33 18.07
CA TRP A 580 -11.20 -13.35 19.08
C TRP A 580 -12.20 -12.86 20.13
N LEU A 581 -12.12 -11.62 20.54
CA LEU A 581 -13.09 -11.01 21.49
C LEU A 581 -14.51 -10.98 20.92
N ARG A 582 -14.66 -10.69 19.62
CA ARG A 582 -15.94 -10.67 18.90
C ARG A 582 -16.60 -12.04 18.77
N ARG A 583 -15.82 -13.12 18.81
CA ARG A 583 -16.39 -14.48 18.74
C ARG A 583 -17.12 -14.81 20.05
N PRO A 584 -18.39 -15.26 20.00
CA PRO A 584 -19.08 -15.70 21.21
C PRO A 584 -18.36 -16.91 21.83
N LYS A 585 -18.52 -17.08 23.13
CA LYS A 585 -18.11 -18.28 23.85
C LYS A 585 -18.96 -19.48 23.43
N LYS A 586 -18.58 -20.68 23.86
CA LYS A 586 -19.34 -21.92 23.59
C LYS A 586 -20.77 -21.90 24.13
N ASP A 587 -21.04 -21.08 25.12
CA ASP A 587 -22.35 -20.86 25.74
C ASP A 587 -23.19 -19.76 25.07
N GLY A 588 -22.70 -19.19 23.95
CA GLY A 588 -23.33 -18.10 23.20
C GLY A 588 -23.12 -16.70 23.81
N THR A 589 -22.46 -16.57 24.95
CA THR A 589 -22.21 -15.26 25.58
C THR A 589 -20.95 -14.60 25.06
N HIS A 590 -20.89 -13.28 25.12
CA HIS A 590 -19.66 -12.53 24.79
C HIS A 590 -18.78 -12.32 26.03
N ARG A 591 -17.52 -12.00 25.80
CA ARG A 591 -16.54 -11.73 26.85
C ARG A 591 -16.68 -10.29 27.31
N THR A 592 -17.01 -10.10 28.58
CA THR A 592 -17.05 -8.77 29.21
C THR A 592 -15.74 -8.43 29.92
N HIS A 593 -15.01 -9.43 30.36
CA HIS A 593 -13.69 -9.30 30.99
C HIS A 593 -12.73 -10.36 30.45
N ILE A 594 -11.46 -10.01 30.36
CA ILE A 594 -10.38 -10.91 29.96
C ILE A 594 -9.12 -10.65 30.78
N LYS A 595 -8.28 -11.66 30.87
CA LYS A 595 -6.90 -11.57 31.36
C LYS A 595 -5.95 -11.90 30.22
N ALA A 596 -4.71 -11.42 30.28
CA ALA A 596 -3.69 -11.73 29.27
C ALA A 596 -3.51 -13.25 29.06
N HIS A 597 -3.62 -14.03 30.13
CA HIS A 597 -3.56 -15.50 30.06
C HIS A 597 -4.70 -16.13 29.24
N ASP A 598 -5.88 -15.54 29.23
CA ASP A 598 -7.03 -16.05 28.47
C ASP A 598 -6.77 -15.94 26.96
N ALA A 599 -6.12 -14.85 26.52
CA ALA A 599 -5.71 -14.65 25.14
C ALA A 599 -4.66 -15.67 24.71
N VAL A 600 -3.65 -15.94 25.57
CA VAL A 600 -2.63 -16.97 25.31
C VAL A 600 -3.26 -18.36 25.23
N ALA A 601 -4.16 -18.70 26.14
CA ALA A 601 -4.79 -20.02 26.19
C ALA A 601 -5.72 -20.29 24.98
N SER A 602 -6.24 -19.26 24.33
CA SER A 602 -7.21 -19.36 23.25
C SER A 602 -6.61 -19.26 21.84
N SER A 603 -5.34 -18.89 21.72
CA SER A 603 -4.69 -18.63 20.42
C SER A 603 -3.35 -19.36 20.32
N ARG A 604 -3.12 -20.03 19.18
CA ARG A 604 -1.80 -20.58 18.85
C ARG A 604 -0.77 -19.49 18.47
N ARG A 605 -1.23 -18.26 18.29
CA ARG A 605 -0.42 -17.10 17.90
C ARG A 605 0.48 -16.65 19.06
N PHE A 606 -0.02 -16.67 20.28
CA PHE A 606 0.70 -16.24 21.47
C PHE A 606 1.20 -17.43 22.27
N LYS A 607 2.48 -17.46 22.61
CA LYS A 607 3.09 -18.54 23.39
C LYS A 607 3.22 -18.20 24.88
N LYS A 608 3.31 -16.92 25.22
CA LYS A 608 3.51 -16.40 26.57
C LYS A 608 2.79 -15.05 26.73
N VAL A 609 2.56 -14.62 27.95
CA VAL A 609 1.88 -13.37 28.28
C VAL A 609 2.59 -12.15 27.68
N ALA A 610 3.92 -12.14 27.69
CA ALA A 610 4.71 -11.05 27.10
C ALA A 610 4.45 -10.84 25.59
N ASP A 611 3.99 -11.87 24.87
CA ASP A 611 3.70 -11.76 23.44
C ASP A 611 2.36 -11.02 23.18
N VAL A 612 1.42 -11.06 24.14
CA VAL A 612 0.10 -10.45 23.99
C VAL A 612 0.00 -9.07 24.64
N GLU A 613 0.91 -8.72 25.55
CA GLU A 613 0.91 -7.42 26.25
C GLU A 613 0.92 -6.20 25.31
N PRO A 614 1.72 -6.14 24.23
CA PRO A 614 1.69 -5.01 23.29
C PRO A 614 0.32 -4.86 22.61
N ALA A 615 -0.31 -5.97 22.23
CA ALA A 615 -1.64 -5.97 21.61
C ALA A 615 -2.74 -5.51 22.58
N LEU A 616 -2.67 -5.94 23.84
CA LEU A 616 -3.60 -5.49 24.90
C LEU A 616 -3.44 -4.00 25.17
N ALA A 617 -2.20 -3.50 25.25
CA ALA A 617 -1.92 -2.09 25.43
C ALA A 617 -2.45 -1.24 24.26
N LEU A 618 -2.31 -1.72 23.03
CA LEU A 618 -2.84 -1.05 21.85
C LEU A 618 -4.38 -1.05 21.85
N LEU A 619 -5.03 -2.16 22.18
CA LEU A 619 -6.49 -2.22 22.32
C LEU A 619 -7.01 -1.31 23.43
N GLU A 620 -6.27 -1.17 24.52
CA GLU A 620 -6.59 -0.22 25.59
C GLU A 620 -6.42 1.22 25.12
N GLN A 621 -5.34 1.53 24.41
CA GLN A 621 -5.10 2.85 23.81
C GLN A 621 -6.21 3.26 22.84
N HIS A 622 -6.76 2.30 22.09
CA HIS A 622 -7.86 2.49 21.14
C HIS A 622 -9.25 2.41 21.78
N GLY A 623 -9.35 2.24 23.10
CA GLY A 623 -10.61 2.21 23.82
C GLY A 623 -11.41 0.90 23.72
N TRP A 624 -10.87 -0.15 23.08
CA TRP A 624 -11.49 -1.47 23.00
C TRP A 624 -11.43 -2.25 24.32
N LEU A 625 -10.43 -1.92 25.14
CA LEU A 625 -10.23 -2.50 26.47
C LEU A 625 -10.03 -1.39 27.50
N ARG A 626 -10.31 -1.67 28.75
CA ARG A 626 -9.92 -0.87 29.93
C ARG A 626 -9.35 -1.78 30.99
N THR A 627 -8.27 -1.36 31.61
CA THR A 627 -7.74 -2.04 32.80
C THR A 627 -8.71 -1.90 33.93
N ASP A 628 -9.17 -3.04 34.47
CA ASP A 628 -10.01 -3.11 35.68
C ASP A 628 -9.07 -3.26 36.88
N GLN A 629 -8.84 -2.17 37.60
CA GLN A 629 -8.01 -2.21 38.81
C GLN A 629 -8.82 -2.83 39.95
N PRO A 630 -8.35 -3.91 40.59
CA PRO A 630 -8.95 -4.38 41.82
C PRO A 630 -8.80 -3.28 42.90
N PRO A 631 -9.80 -3.10 43.79
CA PRO A 631 -9.70 -2.15 44.90
C PRO A 631 -8.43 -2.44 45.71
N ALA A 632 -7.71 -1.37 46.07
CA ALA A 632 -6.49 -1.44 46.90
C ALA A 632 -6.83 -2.00 48.30
N GLY A 633 -6.78 -3.32 48.41
CA GLY A 633 -6.99 -4.06 49.67
C GLY A 633 -5.77 -4.90 49.97
N GLY A 634 -5.00 -4.50 50.96
CA GLY A 634 -3.75 -5.15 51.36
C GLY A 634 -3.91 -6.60 51.75
N GLN A 635 -3.49 -7.51 50.89
CA GLN A 635 -3.07 -8.86 51.23
C GLN A 635 -1.65 -9.11 50.71
N ARG A 636 -0.75 -9.51 51.63
CA ARG A 636 0.59 -10.00 51.27
C ARG A 636 0.44 -11.26 50.41
N GLY A 637 0.67 -11.15 49.13
CA GLY A 637 0.64 -12.25 48.16
C GLY A 637 1.08 -11.78 46.76
N ARG A 638 1.23 -12.72 45.80
CA ARG A 638 1.53 -12.44 44.42
C ARG A 638 0.52 -11.43 43.85
N ALA A 639 1.00 -10.35 43.21
CA ALA A 639 0.14 -9.34 42.58
C ALA A 639 -0.95 -10.01 41.71
N PRO A 640 -2.22 -9.63 41.85
CA PRO A 640 -3.29 -10.19 41.02
C PRO A 640 -3.04 -9.87 39.57
N ALA A 641 -3.35 -10.84 38.69
CA ALA A 641 -3.21 -10.65 37.24
C ALA A 641 -4.15 -9.52 36.79
N VAL A 642 -3.62 -8.61 35.97
CA VAL A 642 -4.37 -7.50 35.37
C VAL A 642 -5.58 -8.05 34.61
N THR A 643 -6.77 -7.54 34.95
CA THR A 643 -8.01 -7.86 34.24
C THR A 643 -8.39 -6.67 33.37
N PHE A 644 -8.81 -6.94 32.16
CA PHE A 644 -9.27 -5.92 31.22
C PHE A 644 -10.78 -6.08 31.05
N ARG A 645 -11.50 -4.99 31.15
CA ARG A 645 -12.91 -4.90 30.78
C ARG A 645 -13.02 -4.68 29.28
N VAL A 646 -13.91 -5.42 28.61
CA VAL A 646 -14.09 -5.38 27.15
C VAL A 646 -15.17 -4.38 26.78
N HIS A 647 -14.93 -3.55 25.77
CA HIS A 647 -15.89 -2.56 25.29
C HIS A 647 -17.18 -3.24 24.77
N PRO A 648 -18.39 -2.71 25.08
CA PRO A 648 -19.66 -3.29 24.65
C PRO A 648 -19.81 -3.41 23.12
N ALA A 649 -19.24 -2.47 22.33
CA ALA A 649 -19.26 -2.51 20.87
C ALA A 649 -18.56 -3.76 20.26
N VAL A 650 -17.78 -4.51 21.03
CA VAL A 650 -17.23 -5.81 20.62
C VAL A 650 -18.34 -6.84 20.37
N SER A 651 -19.44 -6.73 21.13
CA SER A 651 -20.59 -7.65 21.08
C SER A 651 -21.68 -7.23 20.08
N THR A 652 -21.62 -5.98 19.57
CA THR A 652 -22.58 -5.46 18.60
C THR A 652 -22.16 -5.92 17.21
N PRO A 653 -23.03 -6.57 16.42
CA PRO A 653 -22.75 -6.80 15.01
C PRO A 653 -22.45 -5.44 14.35
N THR A 654 -21.35 -5.30 13.66
CA THR A 654 -21.15 -4.17 12.74
C THR A 654 -22.20 -4.31 11.65
N ASP A 655 -23.25 -3.47 11.67
CA ASP A 655 -24.14 -3.28 10.54
C ASP A 655 -23.29 -2.94 9.33
N GLY A 656 -23.30 -3.82 8.33
CA GLY A 656 -22.55 -3.67 7.09
C GLY A 656 -21.80 -4.91 6.60
N ALA A 657 -21.79 -6.00 7.36
CA ALA A 657 -21.41 -7.30 6.84
C ALA A 657 -22.68 -8.07 6.44
N GLU A 658 -23.34 -7.63 5.36
CA GLU A 658 -24.03 -8.62 4.51
C GLU A 658 -22.98 -9.67 4.17
N ALA A 659 -23.29 -10.92 4.50
CA ALA A 659 -22.45 -12.05 4.12
C ALA A 659 -22.14 -11.97 2.63
N PRO A 660 -20.85 -12.07 2.23
CA PRO A 660 -20.48 -12.03 0.84
C PRO A 660 -21.11 -13.17 0.05
#